data_750ab949afcb310c1f8ce16652fc7f2c
#
_entry.id   750ab949afcb310c1f8ce16652fc7f2c
#
_cell.length_a   1.000
_cell.length_b   1.000
_cell.length_c   1.000
_cell.angle_alpha   90.00
_cell.angle_beta   90.00
_cell.angle_gamma   90.00
#
_symmetry.space_group_name_H-M   'P 1'
#
loop_
_entity.id
_entity.type
_entity.pdbx_description
1 polymer ?
#
loop_
_entity_poly.entity_id
_entity_poly.type
_entity_poly.pdbx_seq_one_letter_code
_entity_poly.pdbx_strand_id
1 'polypeptide(L)'
;MTYISVDELAYRTFGNFFYKNKESFQELKVKIRHSHIPMSVDQYLASAFMYSIFAGIIGGIFGGWLGLKTFGDPISRLSLFVDSTNAGFAEEYLYLLAILVALLIFVISFLTVFGVAYIYPYLQADIRNACIDKSMLPAVTYMYALTKGGMSIYDVFRSLSKYTHIFGTSAEEISYIVRDMDYLGKDFISALKEAKERTPSDLFKDFIDGLILVSSSGTITEYIKNKSEQYQDMAELANRNLLKRLDVLAEVYVTVLVAGPLFIMTTLVVLQFFKPASAQILYMLIYAIIPLATLLFIVFLDTVGELSMSPKKGSVPGYPIDFSDIPELRSELSVEEEEKRDKKLKLYKQLYNIRDRIFNPYRTIREEPRYTFFFGIPLGFYYLTHLPKALKDSINYNFHWNLTFAHISDSSVHFISAIDDYLVIFIVISLIPFIIFYEIRAWRMRKIDERMPDLLRNLSSMNDSGILLSNSLKIIAESKMGLLSKELKKLKEDISWGTSTSRALMKLENNIRTASSSRIIHTLIKANESTSDLKSVLSITAEQVKGDERLKKERSSEMVVYVVTIYVAFFVFLFIVYVLAVYFFPESASFKNSAQGVGGYGGIGNSYFNIEEYTMLMYHSALVQALTSGLIAGKMGQGSVYMGLKYSVSMMIITYAVFTFMV
;
A
#
# COMPACT_ATOMS: atom_id res chain seq x y z
N MET A 1 22.39 -26.74 -23.97
CA MET A 1 20.93 -26.97 -23.84
C MET A 1 20.27 -25.60 -23.67
N THR A 2 19.68 -25.07 -24.73
CA THR A 2 18.90 -23.82 -24.68
C THR A 2 17.63 -24.09 -23.89
N TYR A 3 17.50 -23.46 -22.72
CA TYR A 3 16.25 -23.48 -21.97
C TYR A 3 15.17 -22.79 -22.81
N ILE A 4 14.27 -23.59 -23.39
CA ILE A 4 13.08 -23.07 -24.06
C ILE A 4 12.20 -22.49 -22.97
N SER A 5 11.92 -21.18 -23.03
CA SER A 5 10.99 -20.56 -22.07
C SER A 5 9.59 -21.12 -22.28
N VAL A 6 8.80 -21.20 -21.22
CA VAL A 6 7.39 -21.67 -21.28
C VAL A 6 6.59 -20.84 -22.29
N ASP A 7 6.89 -19.55 -22.40
CA ASP A 7 6.24 -18.63 -23.34
C ASP A 7 6.58 -18.96 -24.81
N GLU A 8 7.80 -19.42 -25.09
CA GLU A 8 8.18 -19.84 -26.43
C GLU A 8 7.47 -21.14 -26.83
N LEU A 9 7.32 -22.07 -25.89
CA LEU A 9 6.59 -23.32 -26.09
C LEU A 9 5.09 -23.06 -26.31
N ALA A 10 4.50 -22.14 -25.53
CA ALA A 10 3.13 -21.71 -25.68
C ALA A 10 2.87 -21.10 -27.08
N TYR A 11 3.79 -20.25 -27.54
CA TYR A 11 3.68 -19.62 -28.86
C TYR A 11 3.79 -20.64 -30.00
N ARG A 12 4.68 -21.62 -29.90
CA ARG A 12 4.81 -22.70 -30.91
C ARG A 12 3.57 -23.56 -31.03
N THR A 13 2.85 -23.79 -29.92
CA THR A 13 1.65 -24.67 -29.89
C THR A 13 0.37 -23.92 -30.26
N PHE A 14 0.12 -22.75 -29.67
CA PHE A 14 -1.14 -22.02 -29.79
C PHE A 14 -1.05 -20.71 -30.59
N GLY A 15 0.15 -20.21 -30.89
CA GLY A 15 0.35 -18.93 -31.55
C GLY A 15 -0.35 -18.83 -32.92
N ASN A 16 -0.35 -19.90 -33.70
CA ASN A 16 -1.01 -19.93 -35.03
C ASN A 16 -2.53 -19.75 -34.94
N PHE A 17 -3.16 -20.25 -33.88
CA PHE A 17 -4.61 -20.11 -33.66
C PHE A 17 -4.96 -18.64 -33.39
N PHE A 18 -4.23 -17.96 -32.51
CA PHE A 18 -4.46 -16.55 -32.18
C PHE A 18 -4.02 -15.60 -33.30
N TYR A 19 -3.00 -15.96 -34.05
CA TYR A 19 -2.57 -15.20 -35.22
C TYR A 19 -3.64 -15.11 -36.32
N LYS A 20 -4.35 -16.22 -36.60
CA LYS A 20 -5.46 -16.25 -37.59
C LYS A 20 -6.63 -15.35 -37.16
N ASN A 21 -6.88 -15.21 -35.85
CA ASN A 21 -7.99 -14.45 -35.31
C ASN A 21 -7.57 -13.04 -34.84
N LYS A 22 -6.48 -12.50 -35.32
CA LYS A 22 -5.86 -11.24 -34.91
C LYS A 22 -6.79 -10.02 -35.00
N GLU A 23 -7.72 -10.03 -35.92
CA GLU A 23 -8.68 -8.96 -36.12
C GLU A 23 -9.69 -8.85 -34.95
N SER A 24 -10.04 -9.96 -34.32
CA SER A 24 -10.95 -9.99 -33.17
C SER A 24 -10.33 -9.43 -31.89
N PHE A 25 -8.99 -9.28 -31.84
CA PHE A 25 -8.25 -8.84 -30.65
C PHE A 25 -7.59 -7.47 -30.83
N GLN A 26 -8.12 -6.59 -31.70
CA GLN A 26 -7.53 -5.28 -31.98
C GLN A 26 -7.50 -4.38 -30.72
N GLU A 27 -8.58 -4.36 -29.93
CA GLU A 27 -8.61 -3.60 -28.68
C GLU A 27 -7.54 -4.09 -27.69
N LEU A 28 -7.41 -5.40 -27.52
CA LEU A 28 -6.40 -6.00 -26.66
C LEU A 28 -4.99 -5.64 -27.13
N LYS A 29 -4.76 -5.57 -28.45
CA LYS A 29 -3.48 -5.12 -29.04
C LYS A 29 -3.12 -3.70 -28.60
N VAL A 30 -4.09 -2.79 -28.62
CA VAL A 30 -3.90 -1.41 -28.16
C VAL A 30 -3.60 -1.40 -26.66
N LYS A 31 -4.34 -2.16 -25.86
CA LYS A 31 -4.15 -2.23 -24.40
C LYS A 31 -2.81 -2.87 -24.02
N ILE A 32 -2.34 -3.91 -24.70
CA ILE A 32 -1.00 -4.50 -24.52
C ILE A 32 0.10 -3.48 -24.86
N ARG A 33 -0.07 -2.69 -25.92
CA ARG A 33 0.87 -1.62 -26.28
C ARG A 33 0.87 -0.52 -25.21
N HIS A 34 -0.30 -0.13 -24.70
CA HIS A 34 -0.48 0.86 -23.64
C HIS A 34 0.06 0.39 -22.28
N SER A 35 0.04 -0.91 -22.01
CA SER A 35 0.58 -1.50 -20.78
C SER A 35 2.10 -1.74 -20.82
N HIS A 36 2.75 -1.51 -21.95
CA HIS A 36 4.18 -1.79 -22.19
C HIS A 36 4.58 -3.25 -21.90
N ILE A 37 3.68 -4.19 -22.11
CA ILE A 37 4.02 -5.62 -22.06
C ILE A 37 4.88 -5.94 -23.30
N PRO A 38 6.11 -6.47 -23.11
CA PRO A 38 7.07 -6.70 -24.21
C PRO A 38 6.76 -7.99 -24.99
N MET A 39 5.47 -8.20 -25.33
CA MET A 39 5.00 -9.38 -26.06
C MET A 39 4.00 -8.97 -27.14
N SER A 40 3.97 -9.72 -28.25
CA SER A 40 2.91 -9.57 -29.24
C SER A 40 1.58 -10.14 -28.70
N VAL A 41 0.44 -9.70 -29.25
CA VAL A 41 -0.89 -10.15 -28.77
C VAL A 41 -1.06 -11.66 -28.87
N ASP A 42 -0.62 -12.23 -29.98
CA ASP A 42 -0.63 -13.66 -30.26
C ASP A 42 0.26 -14.44 -29.28
N GLN A 43 1.43 -13.92 -28.97
CA GLN A 43 2.32 -14.49 -27.94
C GLN A 43 1.71 -14.40 -26.54
N TYR A 44 1.16 -13.25 -26.19
CA TYR A 44 0.53 -13.04 -24.88
C TYR A 44 -0.67 -13.97 -24.66
N LEU A 45 -1.59 -14.05 -25.66
CA LEU A 45 -2.76 -14.92 -25.57
C LEU A 45 -2.38 -16.41 -25.55
N ALA A 46 -1.36 -16.82 -26.32
CA ALA A 46 -0.86 -18.18 -26.27
C ALA A 46 -0.29 -18.56 -24.91
N SER A 47 0.49 -17.65 -24.29
CA SER A 47 1.02 -17.84 -22.93
C SER A 47 -0.11 -17.89 -21.89
N ALA A 48 -1.06 -16.95 -21.96
CA ALA A 48 -2.21 -16.91 -21.06
C ALA A 48 -3.05 -18.20 -21.14
N PHE A 49 -3.29 -18.70 -22.36
CA PHE A 49 -4.05 -19.93 -22.58
C PHE A 49 -3.31 -21.15 -22.03
N MET A 50 -2.00 -21.24 -22.22
CA MET A 50 -1.19 -22.31 -21.69
C MET A 50 -1.13 -22.32 -20.15
N TYR A 51 -0.94 -21.15 -19.52
CA TYR A 51 -1.00 -21.03 -18.06
C TYR A 51 -2.38 -21.41 -17.51
N SER A 52 -3.45 -21.08 -18.23
CA SER A 52 -4.82 -21.45 -17.86
C SER A 52 -5.07 -22.95 -17.92
N ILE A 53 -4.48 -23.65 -18.91
CA ILE A 53 -4.52 -25.13 -18.99
C ILE A 53 -3.81 -25.75 -17.77
N PHE A 54 -2.60 -25.26 -17.43
CA PHE A 54 -1.88 -25.75 -16.26
C PHE A 54 -2.66 -25.53 -14.96
N ALA A 55 -3.24 -24.35 -14.79
CA ALA A 55 -4.09 -24.05 -13.64
C ALA A 55 -5.34 -24.95 -13.60
N GLY A 56 -5.95 -25.19 -14.75
CA GLY A 56 -7.07 -26.13 -14.90
C GLY A 56 -6.70 -27.54 -14.48
N ILE A 57 -5.55 -28.06 -14.91
CA ILE A 57 -5.07 -29.40 -14.55
C ILE A 57 -4.86 -29.50 -13.01
N ILE A 58 -4.21 -28.50 -12.42
CA ILE A 58 -4.00 -28.45 -10.96
C ILE A 58 -5.34 -28.39 -10.22
N GLY A 59 -6.25 -27.53 -10.70
CA GLY A 59 -7.60 -27.42 -10.15
C GLY A 59 -8.41 -28.72 -10.29
N GLY A 60 -8.30 -29.39 -11.43
CA GLY A 60 -8.93 -30.69 -11.67
C GLY A 60 -8.42 -31.81 -10.77
N ILE A 61 -7.10 -31.87 -10.53
CA ILE A 61 -6.49 -32.82 -9.57
C ILE A 61 -6.99 -32.53 -8.15
N PHE A 62 -7.01 -31.26 -7.75
CA PHE A 62 -7.52 -30.86 -6.43
C PHE A 62 -9.03 -31.16 -6.28
N GLY A 63 -9.80 -30.87 -7.34
CA GLY A 63 -11.23 -31.20 -7.40
C GLY A 63 -11.54 -32.67 -7.34
N GLY A 64 -10.72 -33.49 -8.01
CA GLY A 64 -10.80 -34.94 -7.93
C GLY A 64 -10.51 -35.47 -6.53
N TRP A 65 -9.44 -34.96 -5.90
CA TRP A 65 -9.13 -35.28 -4.51
C TRP A 65 -10.25 -34.88 -3.53
N LEU A 66 -10.79 -33.69 -3.69
CA LEU A 66 -11.90 -33.19 -2.87
C LEU A 66 -13.17 -34.02 -3.11
N GLY A 67 -13.50 -34.35 -4.37
CA GLY A 67 -14.62 -35.21 -4.73
C GLY A 67 -14.50 -36.60 -4.12
N LEU A 68 -13.34 -37.22 -4.19
CA LEU A 68 -13.09 -38.53 -3.57
C LEU A 68 -13.20 -38.45 -2.04
N LYS A 69 -12.74 -37.39 -1.41
CA LYS A 69 -12.83 -37.23 0.05
C LYS A 69 -14.28 -36.96 0.51
N THR A 70 -15.04 -36.12 -0.22
CA THR A 70 -16.41 -35.76 0.15
C THR A 70 -17.40 -36.89 -0.12
N PHE A 71 -17.19 -37.66 -1.18
CA PHE A 71 -18.10 -38.73 -1.60
C PHE A 71 -17.55 -40.13 -1.28
N GLY A 72 -16.26 -40.30 -0.99
CA GLY A 72 -15.63 -41.57 -0.59
C GLY A 72 -15.97 -41.98 0.84
N ASP A 73 -15.98 -41.07 1.81
CA ASP A 73 -16.31 -41.36 3.21
C ASP A 73 -17.79 -41.74 3.47
N PRO A 74 -18.79 -41.14 2.78
CA PRO A 74 -20.19 -41.55 2.90
C PRO A 74 -20.45 -42.96 2.38
N ILE A 75 -19.65 -43.47 1.43
CA ILE A 75 -19.83 -44.81 0.84
C ILE A 75 -19.67 -45.89 1.93
N SER A 76 -18.71 -45.77 2.83
CA SER A 76 -18.49 -46.71 3.95
C SER A 76 -19.66 -46.73 4.95
N ARG A 77 -20.47 -45.67 5.01
CA ARG A 77 -21.65 -45.56 5.87
C ARG A 77 -22.93 -45.96 5.14
N LEU A 78 -23.01 -45.78 3.82
CA LEU A 78 -24.17 -46.14 3.02
C LEU A 78 -24.20 -47.67 2.73
N SER A 79 -23.04 -48.33 2.65
CA SER A 79 -22.92 -49.77 2.49
C SER A 79 -23.52 -50.56 3.64
N LEU A 80 -23.79 -49.94 4.79
CA LEU A 80 -24.50 -50.54 5.94
C LEU A 80 -26.03 -50.56 5.77
N PHE A 81 -26.59 -49.87 4.77
CA PHE A 81 -28.03 -49.73 4.56
C PHE A 81 -28.53 -50.20 3.17
N VAL A 82 -27.63 -50.56 2.25
CA VAL A 82 -27.98 -51.01 0.90
C VAL A 82 -27.66 -52.47 0.71
N ASP A 83 -28.64 -53.27 0.29
CA ASP A 83 -28.48 -54.69 -0.04
C ASP A 83 -27.31 -54.91 -1.04
N SER A 84 -26.57 -55.96 -0.82
CA SER A 84 -25.29 -56.30 -1.50
C SER A 84 -25.38 -56.43 -3.05
N THR A 85 -26.58 -56.49 -3.62
CA THR A 85 -26.81 -56.57 -5.07
C THR A 85 -26.80 -55.24 -5.81
N ASN A 86 -27.00 -54.11 -5.11
CA ASN A 86 -27.03 -52.78 -5.71
C ASN A 86 -25.77 -51.93 -5.36
N ALA A 87 -24.88 -52.41 -4.55
CA ALA A 87 -23.69 -51.68 -4.10
C ALA A 87 -22.72 -51.35 -5.26
N GLY A 88 -22.57 -52.20 -6.27
CA GLY A 88 -21.70 -51.98 -7.41
C GLY A 88 -22.13 -50.80 -8.30
N PHE A 89 -23.44 -50.66 -8.52
CA PHE A 89 -23.95 -49.53 -9.28
C PHE A 89 -23.84 -48.20 -8.53
N ALA A 90 -23.96 -48.21 -7.22
CA ALA A 90 -23.81 -47.00 -6.41
C ALA A 90 -22.36 -46.48 -6.40
N GLU A 91 -21.37 -47.35 -6.40
CA GLU A 91 -19.95 -46.95 -6.49
C GLU A 91 -19.61 -46.33 -7.83
N GLU A 92 -20.08 -46.87 -8.96
CA GLU A 92 -19.86 -46.28 -10.29
C GLU A 92 -20.43 -44.83 -10.41
N TYR A 93 -21.64 -44.59 -9.90
CA TYR A 93 -22.24 -43.24 -9.92
C TYR A 93 -21.47 -42.24 -9.06
N LEU A 94 -20.88 -42.67 -7.94
CA LEU A 94 -20.11 -41.79 -7.06
C LEU A 94 -18.73 -41.45 -7.64
N TYR A 95 -18.05 -42.35 -8.33
CA TYR A 95 -16.84 -42.04 -9.09
C TYR A 95 -17.15 -41.09 -10.25
N LEU A 96 -18.29 -41.27 -10.94
CA LEU A 96 -18.72 -40.40 -12.00
C LEU A 96 -19.03 -38.97 -11.49
N LEU A 97 -19.61 -38.85 -10.29
CA LEU A 97 -19.84 -37.59 -9.61
C LEU A 97 -18.51 -36.89 -9.21
N ALA A 98 -17.54 -37.67 -8.69
CA ALA A 98 -16.22 -37.15 -8.35
C ALA A 98 -15.46 -36.63 -9.59
N ILE A 99 -15.57 -37.33 -10.74
CA ILE A 99 -15.00 -36.91 -12.02
C ILE A 99 -15.71 -35.63 -12.50
N LEU A 100 -17.04 -35.52 -12.35
CA LEU A 100 -17.80 -34.34 -12.73
C LEU A 100 -17.41 -33.12 -11.89
N VAL A 101 -17.18 -33.29 -10.58
CA VAL A 101 -16.65 -32.23 -9.70
C VAL A 101 -15.23 -31.84 -10.12
N ALA A 102 -14.39 -32.81 -10.44
CA ALA A 102 -13.03 -32.53 -10.92
C ALA A 102 -13.06 -31.71 -12.24
N LEU A 103 -13.92 -32.09 -13.18
CA LEU A 103 -14.08 -31.40 -14.45
C LEU A 103 -14.67 -29.99 -14.26
N LEU A 104 -15.61 -29.82 -13.34
CA LEU A 104 -16.22 -28.53 -13.02
C LEU A 104 -15.15 -27.59 -12.41
N ILE A 105 -14.36 -28.08 -11.46
CA ILE A 105 -13.29 -27.29 -10.86
C ILE A 105 -12.17 -27.00 -11.87
N PHE A 106 -11.86 -27.95 -12.79
CA PHE A 106 -10.95 -27.70 -13.90
C PHE A 106 -11.44 -26.52 -14.77
N VAL A 107 -12.71 -26.54 -15.20
CA VAL A 107 -13.30 -25.49 -16.04
C VAL A 107 -13.31 -24.14 -15.30
N ILE A 108 -13.71 -24.12 -14.05
CA ILE A 108 -13.74 -22.89 -13.23
C ILE A 108 -12.33 -22.35 -13.08
N SER A 109 -11.33 -23.18 -12.74
CA SER A 109 -9.93 -22.76 -12.58
C SER A 109 -9.35 -22.25 -13.90
N PHE A 110 -9.62 -22.94 -15.02
CA PHE A 110 -9.21 -22.47 -16.35
C PHE A 110 -9.82 -21.13 -16.70
N LEU A 111 -11.14 -20.96 -16.56
CA LEU A 111 -11.84 -19.72 -16.88
C LEU A 111 -11.41 -18.56 -15.99
N THR A 112 -11.17 -18.80 -14.71
CA THR A 112 -10.70 -17.75 -13.79
C THR A 112 -9.30 -17.27 -14.17
N VAL A 113 -8.35 -18.16 -14.40
CA VAL A 113 -6.97 -17.78 -14.76
C VAL A 113 -6.93 -17.11 -16.14
N PHE A 114 -7.67 -17.64 -17.13
CA PHE A 114 -7.76 -17.03 -18.45
C PHE A 114 -8.41 -15.66 -18.41
N GLY A 115 -9.52 -15.52 -17.64
CA GLY A 115 -10.21 -14.25 -17.44
C GLY A 115 -9.33 -13.20 -16.77
N VAL A 116 -8.62 -13.58 -15.73
CA VAL A 116 -7.66 -12.69 -15.06
C VAL A 116 -6.53 -12.28 -16.02
N ALA A 117 -5.96 -13.22 -16.77
CA ALA A 117 -4.93 -12.91 -17.75
C ALA A 117 -5.47 -12.01 -18.90
N TYR A 118 -6.71 -12.19 -19.33
CA TYR A 118 -7.34 -11.34 -20.35
C TYR A 118 -7.60 -9.91 -19.86
N ILE A 119 -8.01 -9.75 -18.60
CA ILE A 119 -8.30 -8.44 -17.97
C ILE A 119 -7.01 -7.71 -17.57
N TYR A 120 -5.92 -8.42 -17.30
CA TYR A 120 -4.67 -7.86 -16.79
C TYR A 120 -4.09 -6.69 -17.63
N PRO A 121 -4.00 -6.75 -18.99
CA PRO A 121 -3.52 -5.63 -19.79
C PRO A 121 -4.41 -4.38 -19.69
N TYR A 122 -5.72 -4.56 -19.53
CA TYR A 122 -6.65 -3.43 -19.34
C TYR A 122 -6.38 -2.73 -18.00
N LEU A 123 -6.29 -3.51 -16.90
CA LEU A 123 -5.97 -2.97 -15.59
C LEU A 123 -4.61 -2.28 -15.57
N GLN A 124 -3.61 -2.88 -16.18
CA GLN A 124 -2.26 -2.31 -16.23
C GLN A 124 -2.23 -1.01 -17.05
N ALA A 125 -2.94 -0.94 -18.18
CA ALA A 125 -3.05 0.26 -18.99
C ALA A 125 -3.78 1.39 -18.22
N ASP A 126 -4.85 1.07 -17.49
CA ASP A 126 -5.60 2.06 -16.70
C ASP A 126 -4.79 2.57 -15.50
N ILE A 127 -4.07 1.69 -14.79
CA ILE A 127 -3.13 2.09 -13.72
C ILE A 127 -2.03 3.01 -14.29
N ARG A 128 -1.48 2.68 -15.47
CA ARG A 128 -0.47 3.50 -16.11
C ARG A 128 -1.03 4.85 -16.53
N ASN A 129 -2.24 4.89 -17.10
CA ASN A 129 -2.95 6.13 -17.41
C ASN A 129 -3.02 7.05 -16.19
N ALA A 130 -3.56 6.55 -15.06
CA ALA A 130 -3.66 7.30 -13.83
C ALA A 130 -2.28 7.76 -13.29
N CYS A 131 -1.23 6.93 -13.44
CA CYS A 131 0.13 7.30 -13.04
C CYS A 131 0.72 8.41 -13.91
N ILE A 132 0.46 8.41 -15.24
CA ILE A 132 0.89 9.46 -16.15
C ILE A 132 0.17 10.76 -15.79
N ASP A 133 -1.15 10.76 -15.71
CA ASP A 133 -1.96 11.95 -15.39
C ASP A 133 -1.50 12.61 -14.09
N LYS A 134 -1.26 11.82 -13.06
CA LYS A 134 -0.77 12.27 -11.76
C LYS A 134 0.62 12.90 -11.81
N SER A 135 1.48 12.42 -12.69
CA SER A 135 2.85 12.92 -12.83
C SER A 135 2.99 14.07 -13.84
N MET A 136 1.90 14.43 -14.55
CA MET A 136 1.92 15.51 -15.54
C MET A 136 2.20 16.88 -14.93
N LEU A 137 1.53 17.25 -13.84
CA LEU A 137 1.72 18.56 -13.21
C LEU A 137 3.18 18.83 -12.83
N PRO A 138 3.88 17.97 -12.04
CA PRO A 138 5.28 18.22 -11.72
C PRO A 138 6.21 18.18 -12.94
N ALA A 139 5.91 17.34 -13.95
CA ALA A 139 6.71 17.27 -15.16
C ALA A 139 6.55 18.55 -16.03
N VAL A 140 5.32 19.02 -16.24
CA VAL A 140 5.04 20.22 -17.04
C VAL A 140 5.53 21.48 -16.35
N THR A 141 5.41 21.58 -15.01
CA THR A 141 5.96 22.72 -14.27
C THR A 141 7.49 22.74 -14.32
N TYR A 142 8.15 21.57 -14.25
CA TYR A 142 9.59 21.47 -14.47
C TYR A 142 9.97 21.95 -15.87
N MET A 143 9.22 21.53 -16.89
CA MET A 143 9.42 21.99 -18.27
C MET A 143 9.20 23.49 -18.38
N TYR A 144 8.14 24.05 -17.78
CA TYR A 144 7.87 25.48 -17.77
C TYR A 144 9.02 26.27 -17.12
N ALA A 145 9.47 25.84 -15.95
CA ALA A 145 10.54 26.52 -15.24
C ALA A 145 11.82 26.61 -16.09
N LEU A 146 12.25 25.51 -16.69
CA LEU A 146 13.48 25.48 -17.47
C LEU A 146 13.36 26.17 -18.83
N THR A 147 12.23 26.07 -19.53
CA THR A 147 12.00 26.80 -20.80
C THR A 147 11.91 28.32 -20.55
N LYS A 148 11.29 28.73 -19.43
CA LYS A 148 11.29 30.15 -19.01
C LYS A 148 12.70 30.63 -18.65
N GLY A 149 13.54 29.75 -18.10
CA GLY A 149 14.95 30.01 -17.85
C GLY A 149 15.83 30.08 -19.11
N GLY A 150 15.25 29.88 -20.32
CA GLY A 150 15.96 29.99 -21.61
C GLY A 150 16.47 28.65 -22.18
N MET A 151 16.17 27.49 -21.56
CA MET A 151 16.52 26.19 -22.14
C MET A 151 15.64 25.84 -23.34
N SER A 152 16.23 25.19 -24.37
CA SER A 152 15.47 24.63 -25.48
C SER A 152 14.56 23.49 -25.00
N ILE A 153 13.40 23.33 -25.62
CA ILE A 153 12.46 22.25 -25.22
C ILE A 153 13.10 20.85 -25.36
N TYR A 154 13.97 20.69 -26.33
CA TYR A 154 14.72 19.45 -26.54
C TYR A 154 15.65 19.12 -25.37
N ASP A 155 16.42 20.11 -24.91
CA ASP A 155 17.31 19.93 -23.76
C ASP A 155 16.53 19.70 -22.46
N VAL A 156 15.36 20.33 -22.34
CA VAL A 156 14.44 20.11 -21.23
C VAL A 156 13.92 18.67 -21.24
N PHE A 157 13.50 18.14 -22.38
CA PHE A 157 13.08 16.75 -22.53
C PHE A 157 14.21 15.77 -22.20
N ARG A 158 15.42 16.03 -22.74
CA ARG A 158 16.62 15.23 -22.43
C ARG A 158 16.98 15.28 -20.94
N SER A 159 16.77 16.43 -20.28
CA SER A 159 16.96 16.56 -18.85
C SER A 159 15.92 15.74 -18.08
N LEU A 160 14.64 15.89 -18.41
CA LEU A 160 13.55 15.21 -17.75
C LEU A 160 13.65 13.67 -17.90
N SER A 161 14.08 13.18 -19.06
CA SER A 161 14.29 11.76 -19.33
C SER A 161 15.31 11.08 -18.41
N LYS A 162 16.28 11.82 -17.89
CA LYS A 162 17.28 11.31 -16.93
C LYS A 162 16.73 11.13 -15.52
N TYR A 163 15.62 11.80 -15.19
CA TYR A 163 15.05 11.87 -13.84
C TYR A 163 13.68 11.19 -13.72
N THR A 164 13.47 10.11 -14.49
CA THR A 164 12.21 9.34 -14.50
C THR A 164 11.77 8.89 -13.10
N HIS A 165 12.72 8.48 -12.24
CA HIS A 165 12.47 8.06 -10.87
C HIS A 165 11.97 9.18 -9.93
N ILE A 166 12.16 10.46 -10.32
CA ILE A 166 11.76 11.64 -9.54
C ILE A 166 10.42 12.19 -10.05
N PHE A 167 10.30 12.32 -11.37
CA PHE A 167 9.12 12.90 -12.01
C PHE A 167 8.06 11.88 -12.41
N GLY A 168 8.37 10.58 -12.28
CA GLY A 168 7.41 9.49 -12.49
C GLY A 168 7.18 9.13 -13.95
N THR A 169 6.00 8.54 -14.20
CA THR A 169 5.65 7.94 -15.49
C THR A 169 5.58 8.93 -16.65
N SER A 170 5.22 10.20 -16.42
CA SER A 170 5.26 11.23 -17.48
C SER A 170 6.69 11.47 -17.99
N ALA A 171 7.68 11.45 -17.08
CA ALA A 171 9.09 11.57 -17.49
C ALA A 171 9.57 10.30 -18.21
N GLU A 172 9.00 9.14 -17.90
CA GLU A 172 9.24 7.89 -18.61
C GLU A 172 8.70 7.96 -20.04
N GLU A 173 7.47 8.48 -20.26
CA GLU A 173 6.94 8.73 -21.60
C GLU A 173 7.85 9.66 -22.42
N ILE A 174 8.32 10.74 -21.79
CA ILE A 174 9.25 11.67 -22.42
C ILE A 174 10.60 11.00 -22.73
N SER A 175 11.05 10.04 -21.89
CA SER A 175 12.28 9.31 -22.16
C SER A 175 12.20 8.47 -23.43
N TYR A 176 11.03 7.95 -23.77
CA TYR A 176 10.82 7.26 -25.05
C TYR A 176 10.88 8.22 -26.24
N ILE A 177 10.36 9.44 -26.11
CA ILE A 177 10.48 10.48 -27.14
C ILE A 177 11.96 10.80 -27.39
N VAL A 178 12.71 11.05 -26.32
CA VAL A 178 14.14 11.35 -26.40
C VAL A 178 14.92 10.18 -27.00
N ARG A 179 14.60 8.96 -26.61
CA ARG A 179 15.22 7.76 -27.18
C ARG A 179 14.96 7.65 -28.67
N ASP A 180 13.75 7.92 -29.14
CA ASP A 180 13.39 7.85 -30.56
C ASP A 180 14.12 8.92 -31.37
N MET A 181 14.39 10.09 -30.78
CA MET A 181 15.20 11.15 -31.39
C MET A 181 16.69 10.82 -31.39
N ASP A 182 17.25 10.45 -30.23
CA ASP A 182 18.69 10.26 -30.05
C ASP A 182 19.22 8.96 -30.71
N TYR A 183 18.46 7.87 -30.64
CA TYR A 183 18.91 6.55 -31.13
C TYR A 183 18.28 6.16 -32.46
N LEU A 184 17.04 6.56 -32.77
CA LEU A 184 16.37 6.21 -34.03
C LEU A 184 16.43 7.34 -35.04
N GLY A 185 17.01 8.50 -34.71
CA GLY A 185 17.21 9.64 -35.60
C GLY A 185 15.91 10.28 -36.09
N LYS A 186 14.79 10.11 -35.38
CA LYS A 186 13.52 10.72 -35.75
C LYS A 186 13.55 12.22 -35.46
N ASP A 187 12.88 13.00 -36.28
CA ASP A 187 12.62 14.41 -35.98
C ASP A 187 11.66 14.56 -34.80
N PHE A 188 11.68 15.72 -34.15
CA PHE A 188 10.91 16.00 -32.93
C PHE A 188 9.41 15.77 -33.11
N ILE A 189 8.84 16.25 -34.22
CA ILE A 189 7.40 16.12 -34.51
C ILE A 189 7.01 14.66 -34.72
N SER A 190 7.81 13.88 -35.46
CA SER A 190 7.56 12.46 -35.67
C SER A 190 7.67 11.63 -34.41
N ALA A 191 8.65 11.93 -33.54
CA ALA A 191 8.78 11.29 -32.24
C ALA A 191 7.59 11.59 -31.32
N LEU A 192 7.07 12.83 -31.34
CA LEU A 192 5.86 13.22 -30.60
C LEU A 192 4.62 12.48 -31.11
N LYS A 193 4.41 12.37 -32.42
CA LYS A 193 3.28 11.63 -33.00
C LYS A 193 3.29 10.16 -32.60
N GLU A 194 4.44 9.54 -32.60
CA GLU A 194 4.54 8.13 -32.19
C GLU A 194 4.34 7.92 -30.70
N ALA A 195 4.79 8.86 -29.85
CA ALA A 195 4.51 8.84 -28.42
C ALA A 195 3.01 8.96 -28.15
N LYS A 196 2.29 9.79 -28.91
CA LYS A 196 0.82 9.91 -28.82
C LYS A 196 0.11 8.58 -29.05
N GLU A 197 0.56 7.76 -30.01
CA GLU A 197 -0.04 6.45 -30.27
C GLU A 197 0.28 5.38 -29.21
N ARG A 198 1.38 5.57 -28.47
CA ARG A 198 1.84 4.61 -27.44
C ARG A 198 1.26 4.86 -26.07
N THR A 199 0.93 6.10 -25.76
CA THR A 199 0.46 6.48 -24.43
C THR A 199 -1.02 6.14 -24.23
N PRO A 200 -1.43 5.63 -23.04
CA PRO A 200 -2.82 5.47 -22.69
C PRO A 200 -3.48 6.78 -22.21
N SER A 201 -2.70 7.79 -21.81
CA SER A 201 -3.21 9.02 -21.20
C SER A 201 -3.71 10.01 -22.23
N ASP A 202 -4.98 10.37 -22.14
CA ASP A 202 -5.57 11.40 -23.00
C ASP A 202 -5.03 12.79 -22.64
N LEU A 203 -4.74 13.03 -21.36
CA LEU A 203 -4.12 14.25 -20.91
C LEU A 203 -2.73 14.47 -21.53
N PHE A 204 -1.95 13.40 -21.64
CA PHE A 204 -0.63 13.44 -22.29
C PHE A 204 -0.75 13.58 -23.81
N LYS A 205 -1.75 12.95 -24.45
CA LYS A 205 -2.04 13.13 -25.89
C LYS A 205 -2.38 14.58 -26.20
N ASP A 206 -3.27 15.22 -25.42
CA ASP A 206 -3.62 16.63 -25.56
C ASP A 206 -2.41 17.55 -25.39
N PHE A 207 -1.54 17.24 -24.44
CA PHE A 207 -0.30 17.97 -24.25
C PHE A 207 0.61 17.87 -25.47
N ILE A 208 0.77 16.67 -26.03
CA ILE A 208 1.58 16.44 -27.24
C ILE A 208 0.99 17.16 -28.46
N ASP A 209 -0.33 17.05 -28.68
CA ASP A 209 -1.01 17.70 -29.80
C ASP A 209 -0.80 19.21 -29.81
N GLY A 210 -1.00 19.83 -28.64
CA GLY A 210 -0.73 21.25 -28.52
C GLY A 210 0.74 21.62 -28.70
N LEU A 211 1.66 20.76 -28.21
CA LEU A 211 3.09 20.98 -28.41
C LEU A 211 3.49 20.88 -29.88
N ILE A 212 2.94 19.93 -30.65
CA ILE A 212 3.14 19.81 -32.10
C ILE A 212 2.66 21.09 -32.81
N LEU A 213 1.47 21.58 -32.44
CA LEU A 213 0.88 22.78 -33.05
C LEU A 213 1.74 24.02 -32.80
N VAL A 214 2.22 24.19 -31.56
CA VAL A 214 2.97 25.38 -31.14
C VAL A 214 4.43 25.32 -31.52
N SER A 215 4.97 24.13 -31.81
CA SER A 215 6.37 23.96 -32.22
C SER A 215 6.71 24.73 -33.51
N SER A 216 5.72 24.95 -34.38
CA SER A 216 5.85 25.73 -35.62
C SER A 216 5.69 27.26 -35.41
N SER A 217 5.03 27.68 -34.31
CA SER A 217 4.75 29.11 -34.03
C SER A 217 5.80 29.80 -33.13
N GLY A 218 6.68 29.01 -32.48
CA GLY A 218 7.72 29.53 -31.60
C GLY A 218 7.26 29.96 -30.21
N THR A 219 5.96 29.78 -29.86
CA THR A 219 5.37 30.19 -28.56
C THR A 219 5.31 29.05 -27.54
N ILE A 220 6.29 28.14 -27.56
CA ILE A 220 6.32 26.89 -26.73
C ILE A 220 6.27 27.23 -25.23
N THR A 221 7.02 28.24 -24.77
CA THR A 221 7.07 28.62 -23.35
C THR A 221 5.70 29.04 -22.81
N GLU A 222 4.96 29.83 -23.61
CA GLU A 222 3.61 30.32 -23.24
C GLU A 222 2.61 29.14 -23.21
N TYR A 223 2.71 28.23 -24.16
CA TYR A 223 1.89 27.02 -24.19
C TYR A 223 2.12 26.15 -22.92
N ILE A 224 3.39 25.89 -22.56
CA ILE A 224 3.73 25.09 -21.38
C ILE A 224 3.27 25.80 -20.10
N LYS A 225 3.37 27.13 -20.02
CA LYS A 225 2.83 27.93 -18.91
C LYS A 225 1.33 27.69 -18.74
N ASN A 226 0.56 27.89 -19.79
CA ASN A 226 -0.89 27.72 -19.75
C ASN A 226 -1.30 26.28 -19.38
N LYS A 227 -0.55 25.29 -19.88
CA LYS A 227 -0.76 23.88 -19.48
C LYS A 227 -0.39 23.62 -18.03
N SER A 228 0.66 24.25 -17.50
CA SER A 228 1.03 24.14 -16.09
C SER A 228 -0.06 24.68 -15.17
N GLU A 229 -0.61 25.85 -15.49
CA GLU A 229 -1.73 26.47 -14.77
C GLU A 229 -2.99 25.60 -14.85
N GLN A 230 -3.35 25.13 -16.06
CA GLN A 230 -4.49 24.22 -16.25
C GLN A 230 -4.38 22.93 -15.42
N TYR A 231 -3.19 22.32 -15.38
CA TYR A 231 -2.99 21.08 -14.63
C TYR A 231 -2.97 21.32 -13.12
N GLN A 232 -2.59 22.51 -12.66
CA GLN A 232 -2.71 22.89 -11.27
C GLN A 232 -4.18 22.99 -10.86
N ASP A 233 -5.02 23.66 -11.66
CA ASP A 233 -6.47 23.74 -11.43
C ASP A 233 -7.11 22.34 -11.42
N MET A 234 -6.73 21.48 -12.37
CA MET A 234 -7.18 20.10 -12.39
C MET A 234 -6.77 19.32 -11.12
N ALA A 235 -5.56 19.53 -10.61
CA ALA A 235 -5.09 18.89 -9.38
C ALA A 235 -5.87 19.37 -8.15
N GLU A 236 -6.25 20.67 -8.10
CA GLU A 236 -7.12 21.20 -7.04
C GLU A 236 -8.53 20.57 -7.11
N LEU A 237 -9.13 20.51 -8.28
CA LEU A 237 -10.44 19.86 -8.48
C LEU A 237 -10.41 18.36 -8.13
N ALA A 238 -9.36 17.66 -8.55
CA ALA A 238 -9.16 16.25 -8.22
C ALA A 238 -9.04 16.05 -6.69
N ASN A 239 -8.32 16.93 -5.99
CA ASN A 239 -8.21 16.90 -4.54
C ASN A 239 -9.57 17.11 -3.85
N ARG A 240 -10.37 18.08 -4.29
CA ARG A 240 -11.73 18.31 -3.77
C ARG A 240 -12.67 17.13 -4.02
N ASN A 241 -12.60 16.54 -5.22
CA ASN A 241 -13.41 15.36 -5.56
C ASN A 241 -13.01 14.13 -4.72
N LEU A 242 -11.71 13.96 -4.46
CA LEU A 242 -11.21 12.93 -3.56
C LEU A 242 -11.79 13.09 -2.15
N LEU A 243 -11.77 14.31 -1.60
CA LEU A 243 -12.31 14.59 -0.26
C LEU A 243 -13.81 14.26 -0.20
N LYS A 244 -14.60 14.66 -1.19
CA LYS A 244 -16.03 14.30 -1.28
C LYS A 244 -16.27 12.77 -1.33
N ARG A 245 -15.42 12.04 -2.06
CA ARG A 245 -15.50 10.56 -2.08
C ARG A 245 -15.18 9.96 -0.72
N LEU A 246 -14.19 10.53 0.00
CA LEU A 246 -13.84 10.10 1.35
C LEU A 246 -14.95 10.36 2.36
N ASP A 247 -15.73 11.46 2.22
CA ASP A 247 -16.91 11.72 3.04
C ASP A 247 -17.92 10.57 2.94
N VAL A 248 -18.31 10.21 1.70
CA VAL A 248 -19.22 9.09 1.47
C VAL A 248 -18.67 7.78 2.02
N LEU A 249 -17.36 7.53 1.86
CA LEU A 249 -16.72 6.32 2.39
C LEU A 249 -16.69 6.30 3.93
N ALA A 250 -16.58 7.45 4.58
CA ALA A 250 -16.69 7.54 6.04
C ALA A 250 -18.11 7.18 6.53
N GLU A 251 -19.15 7.62 5.82
CA GLU A 251 -20.53 7.23 6.13
C GLU A 251 -20.77 5.73 5.93
N VAL A 252 -20.28 5.17 4.82
CA VAL A 252 -20.34 3.73 4.54
C VAL A 252 -19.61 2.94 5.63
N TYR A 253 -18.43 3.40 6.05
CA TYR A 253 -17.69 2.76 7.12
C TYR A 253 -18.50 2.70 8.42
N VAL A 254 -19.05 3.84 8.88
CA VAL A 254 -19.82 3.89 10.13
C VAL A 254 -21.04 2.99 10.04
N THR A 255 -21.77 3.02 8.92
CA THR A 255 -23.02 2.26 8.77
C THR A 255 -22.77 0.76 8.59
N VAL A 256 -21.84 0.37 7.73
CA VAL A 256 -21.65 -1.04 7.35
C VAL A 256 -20.69 -1.77 8.27
N LEU A 257 -19.58 -1.12 8.67
CA LEU A 257 -18.52 -1.80 9.44
C LEU A 257 -18.61 -1.56 10.97
N VAL A 258 -19.39 -0.59 11.41
CA VAL A 258 -19.59 -0.36 12.85
C VAL A 258 -21.03 -0.68 13.27
N ALA A 259 -22.01 0.03 12.71
CA ALA A 259 -23.43 -0.16 13.09
C ALA A 259 -23.99 -1.52 12.64
N GLY A 260 -23.61 -2.01 11.45
CA GLY A 260 -24.03 -3.31 10.92
C GLY A 260 -23.67 -4.49 11.83
N PRO A 261 -22.37 -4.72 12.11
CA PRO A 261 -21.93 -5.76 13.04
C PRO A 261 -22.52 -5.61 14.44
N LEU A 262 -22.62 -4.38 14.94
CA LEU A 262 -23.23 -4.11 16.25
C LEU A 262 -24.70 -4.53 16.28
N PHE A 263 -25.48 -4.20 15.25
CA PHE A 263 -26.88 -4.62 15.14
C PHE A 263 -27.03 -6.14 15.07
N ILE A 264 -26.21 -6.80 14.25
CA ILE A 264 -26.21 -8.27 14.15
C ILE A 264 -25.82 -8.88 15.51
N MET A 265 -24.81 -8.36 16.19
CA MET A 265 -24.32 -8.85 17.46
C MET A 265 -25.37 -8.73 18.56
N THR A 266 -26.02 -7.56 18.69
CA THR A 266 -27.09 -7.35 19.66
C THR A 266 -28.29 -8.28 19.37
N THR A 267 -28.66 -8.45 18.12
CA THR A 267 -29.73 -9.36 17.71
C THR A 267 -29.39 -10.82 18.02
N LEU A 268 -28.16 -11.26 17.72
CA LEU A 268 -27.71 -12.63 18.04
C LEU A 268 -27.69 -12.89 19.53
N VAL A 269 -27.24 -11.93 20.33
CA VAL A 269 -27.25 -12.03 21.80
C VAL A 269 -28.68 -12.19 22.33
N VAL A 270 -29.63 -11.41 21.82
CA VAL A 270 -31.04 -11.52 22.23
C VAL A 270 -31.65 -12.85 21.78
N LEU A 271 -31.36 -13.32 20.54
CA LEU A 271 -31.83 -14.62 20.04
C LEU A 271 -31.31 -15.80 20.84
N GLN A 272 -30.15 -15.68 21.48
CA GLN A 272 -29.56 -16.73 22.30
C GLN A 272 -30.44 -17.12 23.50
N PHE A 273 -31.27 -16.20 24.00
CA PHE A 273 -32.23 -16.53 25.07
C PHE A 273 -33.32 -17.50 24.58
N PHE A 274 -33.58 -17.53 23.28
CA PHE A 274 -34.63 -18.35 22.69
C PHE A 274 -34.09 -19.64 22.05
N LYS A 275 -32.85 -19.63 21.51
CA LYS A 275 -32.22 -20.77 20.82
C LYS A 275 -30.70 -20.84 21.07
N PRO A 276 -30.16 -21.92 21.63
CA PRO A 276 -28.73 -22.03 21.97
C PRO A 276 -27.79 -22.16 20.76
N ALA A 277 -28.30 -22.23 19.54
CA ALA A 277 -27.51 -22.51 18.32
C ALA A 277 -26.75 -21.29 17.73
N SER A 278 -26.86 -20.12 18.33
CA SER A 278 -26.38 -18.86 17.72
C SER A 278 -24.94 -18.46 18.12
N ALA A 279 -24.33 -19.10 19.12
CA ALA A 279 -22.97 -18.77 19.58
C ALA A 279 -21.92 -18.92 18.48
N GLN A 280 -22.01 -19.95 17.63
CA GLN A 280 -21.07 -20.15 16.51
C GLN A 280 -21.09 -19.00 15.51
N ILE A 281 -22.29 -18.43 15.25
CA ILE A 281 -22.43 -17.28 14.34
C ILE A 281 -21.77 -16.05 14.94
N LEU A 282 -21.86 -15.86 16.26
CA LEU A 282 -21.23 -14.77 16.99
C LEU A 282 -19.70 -14.86 16.93
N TYR A 283 -19.14 -16.06 17.15
CA TYR A 283 -17.70 -16.32 16.96
C TYR A 283 -17.27 -16.00 15.52
N MET A 284 -18.00 -16.49 14.53
CA MET A 284 -17.71 -16.21 13.12
C MET A 284 -17.77 -14.72 12.80
N LEU A 285 -18.75 -13.99 13.36
CA LEU A 285 -18.89 -12.54 13.17
C LEU A 285 -17.66 -11.80 13.69
N ILE A 286 -17.26 -12.07 14.94
CA ILE A 286 -16.19 -11.33 15.63
C ILE A 286 -14.82 -11.64 15.03
N TYR A 287 -14.49 -12.93 14.84
CA TYR A 287 -13.13 -13.33 14.48
C TYR A 287 -12.88 -13.47 12.97
N ALA A 288 -13.94 -13.61 12.16
CA ALA A 288 -13.79 -13.76 10.73
C ALA A 288 -14.41 -12.60 9.93
N ILE A 289 -15.68 -12.28 10.15
CA ILE A 289 -16.41 -11.33 9.30
C ILE A 289 -15.90 -9.90 9.50
N ILE A 290 -15.77 -9.43 10.74
CA ILE A 290 -15.31 -8.05 11.02
C ILE A 290 -13.89 -7.82 10.49
N PRO A 291 -12.88 -8.66 10.80
CA PRO A 291 -11.52 -8.47 10.26
C PRO A 291 -11.46 -8.57 8.73
N LEU A 292 -12.17 -9.52 8.13
CA LEU A 292 -12.21 -9.69 6.68
C LEU A 292 -12.87 -8.49 5.99
N ALA A 293 -14.01 -8.03 6.48
CA ALA A 293 -14.72 -6.86 5.96
C ALA A 293 -13.85 -5.61 6.07
N THR A 294 -13.12 -5.44 7.17
CA THR A 294 -12.16 -4.34 7.36
C THR A 294 -11.01 -4.42 6.37
N LEU A 295 -10.45 -5.59 6.16
CA LEU A 295 -9.36 -5.79 5.19
C LEU A 295 -9.84 -5.47 3.78
N LEU A 296 -10.99 -5.96 3.39
CA LEU A 296 -11.62 -5.64 2.11
C LEU A 296 -11.89 -4.13 1.97
N PHE A 297 -12.35 -3.48 3.01
CA PHE A 297 -12.56 -2.03 3.01
C PHE A 297 -11.25 -1.24 2.89
N ILE A 298 -10.16 -1.67 3.53
CA ILE A 298 -8.83 -1.07 3.37
C ILE A 298 -8.33 -1.22 1.93
N VAL A 299 -8.51 -2.39 1.31
CA VAL A 299 -8.16 -2.62 -0.10
C VAL A 299 -9.03 -1.76 -1.02
N PHE A 300 -10.33 -1.66 -0.72
CA PHE A 300 -11.25 -0.79 -1.45
C PHE A 300 -10.85 0.69 -1.33
N LEU A 301 -10.46 1.16 -0.13
CA LEU A 301 -9.89 2.48 0.07
C LEU A 301 -8.61 2.71 -0.74
N ASP A 302 -7.78 1.69 -0.98
CA ASP A 302 -6.60 1.82 -1.84
C ASP A 302 -6.97 1.97 -3.32
N THR A 303 -8.05 1.32 -3.74
CA THR A 303 -8.52 1.35 -5.13
C THR A 303 -9.25 2.67 -5.45
N VAL A 304 -10.14 3.12 -4.56
CA VAL A 304 -10.89 4.38 -4.72
C VAL A 304 -10.02 5.59 -4.41
N GLY A 305 -9.20 5.45 -3.39
CA GLY A 305 -8.27 6.46 -3.01
C GLY A 305 -6.97 6.25 -3.77
N GLU A 306 -6.79 6.83 -4.90
CA GLU A 306 -5.46 7.29 -5.30
C GLU A 306 -4.79 8.03 -4.11
N LEU A 307 -5.09 7.58 -2.91
CA LEU A 307 -4.72 8.07 -1.58
C LEU A 307 -3.22 8.01 -1.36
N SER A 308 -2.51 7.14 -2.03
CA SER A 308 -1.06 7.17 -2.03
C SER A 308 -0.56 8.15 -3.08
N MET A 309 -0.77 9.44 -2.80
CA MET A 309 0.01 10.51 -3.43
C MET A 309 1.49 10.50 -2.99
N SER A 310 1.91 9.55 -2.22
CA SER A 310 3.33 9.24 -2.13
C SER A 310 3.69 8.48 -3.40
N PRO A 311 4.58 9.00 -4.24
CA PRO A 311 5.25 8.13 -5.21
C PRO A 311 5.69 6.92 -4.40
N LYS A 312 5.41 5.70 -4.93
CA LYS A 312 5.94 4.48 -4.32
C LYS A 312 7.32 4.84 -3.82
N LYS A 313 7.57 4.66 -2.52
CA LYS A 313 8.91 4.73 -1.95
C LYS A 313 9.79 3.69 -2.63
N GLY A 314 10.08 3.90 -3.91
CA GLY A 314 11.36 3.54 -4.39
C GLY A 314 12.27 4.40 -3.53
N SER A 315 13.06 3.82 -2.65
CA SER A 315 14.26 4.46 -2.20
C SER A 315 14.83 5.11 -3.44
N VAL A 316 14.83 6.46 -3.48
CA VAL A 316 15.60 7.14 -4.53
C VAL A 316 16.93 6.42 -4.45
N PRO A 317 17.33 5.63 -5.46
CA PRO A 317 18.61 4.96 -5.40
C PRO A 317 19.57 6.10 -5.15
N GLY A 318 20.28 6.06 -4.00
CA GLY A 318 21.25 7.10 -3.74
C GLY A 318 22.05 7.18 -5.02
N TYR A 319 22.11 8.36 -5.63
CA TYR A 319 22.83 8.55 -6.89
C TYR A 319 24.13 7.76 -6.78
N PRO A 320 24.44 6.85 -7.68
CA PRO A 320 25.79 6.36 -7.78
C PRO A 320 26.61 7.64 -7.93
N ILE A 321 27.54 7.85 -7.00
CA ILE A 321 28.52 8.92 -7.13
C ILE A 321 29.05 8.73 -8.54
N ASP A 322 28.79 9.72 -9.40
CA ASP A 322 29.28 9.67 -10.78
C ASP A 322 30.79 9.74 -10.69
N PHE A 323 31.40 8.62 -10.93
CA PHE A 323 32.86 8.47 -10.95
C PHE A 323 33.42 8.74 -12.34
N SER A 324 32.62 9.31 -13.27
CA SER A 324 33.06 9.62 -14.64
C SER A 324 34.23 10.58 -14.69
N ASP A 325 34.44 11.38 -13.64
CA ASP A 325 35.60 12.28 -13.51
C ASP A 325 36.85 11.62 -12.89
N ILE A 326 36.74 10.37 -12.45
CA ILE A 326 37.93 9.63 -12.00
C ILE A 326 38.55 9.00 -13.25
N PRO A 327 39.82 9.35 -13.60
CA PRO A 327 40.42 8.70 -14.75
C PRO A 327 40.38 7.19 -14.53
N GLU A 328 39.78 6.48 -15.51
CA GLU A 328 39.80 5.03 -15.51
C GLU A 328 41.24 4.57 -15.44
N LEU A 329 41.69 4.20 -14.25
CA LEU A 329 42.89 3.39 -14.11
C LEU A 329 42.57 2.09 -14.87
N ARG A 330 43.11 1.96 -16.09
CA ARG A 330 43.07 0.72 -16.83
C ARG A 330 43.60 -0.37 -15.90
N SER A 331 42.69 -1.18 -15.36
CA SER A 331 43.06 -2.32 -14.56
C SER A 331 43.71 -3.34 -15.52
N GLU A 332 44.92 -3.71 -15.28
CA GLU A 332 45.57 -4.84 -15.98
C GLU A 332 45.00 -6.20 -15.54
N LEU A 333 43.84 -6.18 -14.86
CA LEU A 333 43.20 -7.36 -14.31
C LEU A 333 42.38 -8.08 -15.42
N SER A 334 42.44 -9.40 -15.42
CA SER A 334 41.61 -10.22 -16.27
C SER A 334 40.12 -10.07 -15.93
N VAL A 335 39.21 -10.23 -16.89
CA VAL A 335 37.75 -10.11 -16.71
C VAL A 335 37.23 -11.01 -15.56
N GLU A 336 37.83 -12.16 -15.35
CA GLU A 336 37.50 -13.07 -14.24
C GLU A 336 37.90 -12.52 -12.86
N GLU A 337 39.02 -11.80 -12.78
CA GLU A 337 39.49 -11.19 -11.54
C GLU A 337 38.65 -9.95 -11.19
N GLU A 338 38.22 -9.17 -12.18
CA GLU A 338 37.26 -8.07 -12.00
C GLU A 338 35.93 -8.58 -11.46
N GLU A 339 35.37 -9.66 -12.01
CA GLU A 339 34.11 -10.23 -11.55
C GLU A 339 34.21 -10.79 -10.12
N LYS A 340 35.34 -11.44 -9.77
CA LYS A 340 35.60 -11.89 -8.41
C LYS A 340 35.76 -10.73 -7.42
N ARG A 341 36.39 -9.63 -7.85
CA ARG A 341 36.58 -8.42 -7.07
C ARG A 341 35.27 -7.69 -6.85
N ASP A 342 34.43 -7.59 -7.86
CA ASP A 342 33.08 -7.02 -7.77
C ASP A 342 32.17 -7.82 -6.84
N LYS A 343 32.21 -9.14 -6.88
CA LYS A 343 31.50 -10.00 -5.95
C LYS A 343 31.97 -9.79 -4.50
N LYS A 344 33.28 -9.70 -4.27
CA LYS A 344 33.85 -9.37 -2.96
C LYS A 344 33.45 -7.96 -2.49
N LEU A 345 33.51 -6.95 -3.35
CA LEU A 345 33.08 -5.59 -3.03
C LEU A 345 31.59 -5.50 -2.67
N LYS A 346 30.72 -6.22 -3.41
CA LYS A 346 29.30 -6.32 -3.07
C LYS A 346 29.11 -6.95 -1.70
N LEU A 347 29.83 -8.02 -1.40
CA LEU A 347 29.78 -8.71 -0.10
C LEU A 347 30.31 -7.83 1.03
N TYR A 348 31.43 -7.14 0.83
CA TYR A 348 31.96 -6.17 1.81
C TYR A 348 31.01 -4.98 2.02
N LYS A 349 30.37 -4.45 0.97
CA LYS A 349 29.33 -3.43 1.09
C LYS A 349 28.12 -3.94 1.89
N GLN A 350 27.69 -5.17 1.67
CA GLN A 350 26.61 -5.78 2.45
C GLN A 350 27.01 -5.93 3.92
N LEU A 351 28.21 -6.47 4.20
CA LEU A 351 28.72 -6.62 5.57
C LEU A 351 28.91 -5.28 6.27
N TYR A 352 29.44 -4.27 5.55
CA TYR A 352 29.60 -2.92 6.08
C TYR A 352 28.22 -2.30 6.41
N ASN A 353 27.24 -2.44 5.54
CA ASN A 353 25.89 -1.97 5.78
C ASN A 353 25.24 -2.67 6.98
N ILE A 354 25.45 -3.98 7.13
CA ILE A 354 24.96 -4.75 8.29
C ILE A 354 25.68 -4.28 9.56
N ARG A 355 27.00 -4.09 9.51
CA ARG A 355 27.78 -3.57 10.64
C ARG A 355 27.34 -2.17 11.05
N ASP A 356 27.17 -1.25 10.09
CA ASP A 356 26.73 0.12 10.38
C ASP A 356 25.31 0.14 10.95
N ARG A 357 24.43 -0.77 10.50
CA ARG A 357 23.09 -0.94 11.05
C ARG A 357 23.09 -1.43 12.51
N ILE A 358 24.02 -2.31 12.86
CA ILE A 358 24.13 -2.87 14.22
C ILE A 358 24.79 -1.87 15.17
N PHE A 359 25.87 -1.21 14.75
CA PHE A 359 26.63 -0.28 15.61
C PHE A 359 25.97 1.11 15.74
N ASN A 360 25.11 1.51 14.79
CA ASN A 360 24.37 2.76 14.83
C ASN A 360 22.84 2.51 14.84
N PRO A 361 22.28 1.81 15.84
CA PRO A 361 20.86 1.40 15.85
C PRO A 361 19.92 2.60 15.81
N TYR A 362 20.26 3.71 16.49
CA TYR A 362 19.44 4.93 16.50
C TYR A 362 19.29 5.54 15.10
N ARG A 363 20.37 5.58 14.31
CA ARG A 363 20.34 6.08 12.93
C ARG A 363 19.50 5.17 12.05
N THR A 364 19.69 3.86 12.15
CA THR A 364 19.01 2.85 11.37
C THR A 364 17.50 2.84 11.65
N ILE A 365 17.10 2.87 12.92
CA ILE A 365 15.72 2.92 13.36
C ILE A 365 15.05 4.21 12.88
N ARG A 366 15.77 5.34 12.93
CA ARG A 366 15.25 6.62 12.46
C ARG A 366 15.04 6.66 10.94
N GLU A 367 15.88 5.97 10.16
CA GLU A 367 15.77 5.89 8.71
C GLU A 367 14.72 4.85 8.29
N GLU A 368 14.67 3.69 8.94
CA GLU A 368 13.73 2.60 8.67
C GLU A 368 13.07 2.10 9.97
N PRO A 369 11.90 2.64 10.35
CA PRO A 369 11.22 2.27 11.60
C PRO A 369 10.85 0.79 11.73
N ARG A 370 10.84 0.03 10.62
CA ARG A 370 10.55 -1.42 10.64
C ARG A 370 11.48 -2.22 11.54
N TYR A 371 12.72 -1.75 11.72
CA TYR A 371 13.69 -2.42 12.61
C TYR A 371 13.35 -2.28 14.09
N THR A 372 12.40 -1.41 14.47
CA THR A 372 11.93 -1.32 15.86
C THR A 372 11.20 -2.56 16.34
N PHE A 373 10.64 -3.38 15.43
CA PHE A 373 10.04 -4.66 15.80
C PHE A 373 11.05 -5.62 16.43
N PHE A 374 12.34 -5.53 16.07
CA PHE A 374 13.40 -6.31 16.71
C PHE A 374 13.59 -5.99 18.20
N PHE A 375 13.15 -4.81 18.64
CA PHE A 375 13.19 -4.42 20.05
C PHE A 375 11.82 -4.52 20.71
N GLY A 376 10.75 -4.16 20.00
CA GLY A 376 9.39 -4.17 20.52
C GLY A 376 8.88 -5.59 20.83
N ILE A 377 9.10 -6.54 19.92
CA ILE A 377 8.64 -7.92 20.12
C ILE A 377 9.36 -8.60 21.31
N PRO A 378 10.70 -8.55 21.45
CA PRO A 378 11.36 -9.10 22.64
C PRO A 378 10.93 -8.44 23.96
N LEU A 379 10.66 -7.11 23.93
CA LEU A 379 10.16 -6.39 25.10
C LEU A 379 8.77 -6.88 25.51
N GLY A 380 7.89 -7.13 24.55
CA GLY A 380 6.59 -7.73 24.78
C GLY A 380 6.71 -9.16 25.32
N PHE A 381 7.61 -9.99 24.72
CA PHE A 381 7.86 -11.33 25.26
C PHE A 381 8.43 -11.33 26.67
N TYR A 382 9.30 -10.37 26.99
CA TYR A 382 9.78 -10.19 28.37
C TYR A 382 8.63 -9.96 29.33
N TYR A 383 7.65 -9.13 28.93
CA TYR A 383 6.44 -8.92 29.74
C TYR A 383 5.65 -10.24 29.95
N LEU A 384 5.52 -11.08 28.90
CA LEU A 384 4.87 -12.38 28.99
C LEU A 384 5.59 -13.37 29.95
N THR A 385 6.90 -13.23 30.16
CA THR A 385 7.64 -14.09 31.11
C THR A 385 7.31 -13.78 32.57
N HIS A 386 6.74 -12.61 32.85
CA HIS A 386 6.27 -12.17 34.16
C HIS A 386 4.82 -12.58 34.46
N LEU A 387 4.23 -13.46 33.65
CA LEU A 387 2.91 -14.05 33.93
C LEU A 387 2.87 -14.64 35.37
N PRO A 388 1.80 -14.36 36.15
CA PRO A 388 1.64 -14.91 37.49
C PRO A 388 1.80 -16.43 37.50
N LYS A 389 2.39 -16.97 38.56
CA LYS A 389 2.58 -18.42 38.72
C LYS A 389 1.28 -19.21 38.55
N ALA A 390 0.16 -18.66 39.05
CA ALA A 390 -1.17 -19.24 38.93
C ALA A 390 -1.58 -19.52 37.46
N LEU A 391 -1.19 -18.66 36.53
CA LEU A 391 -1.46 -18.85 35.11
C LEU A 391 -0.52 -19.88 34.48
N LYS A 392 0.74 -19.91 34.92
CA LYS A 392 1.71 -20.94 34.48
C LYS A 392 1.27 -22.34 34.93
N ASP A 393 0.71 -22.46 36.11
CA ASP A 393 0.21 -23.74 36.63
C ASP A 393 -1.08 -24.17 35.88
N SER A 394 -1.95 -23.24 35.49
CA SER A 394 -3.12 -23.53 34.64
C SER A 394 -2.75 -23.95 33.22
N ILE A 395 -1.69 -23.38 32.64
CA ILE A 395 -1.15 -23.78 31.33
C ILE A 395 -0.62 -25.21 31.36
N ASN A 396 0.07 -25.62 32.43
CA ASN A 396 0.63 -26.94 32.56
C ASN A 396 -0.42 -28.04 32.82
N TYR A 397 -1.58 -27.72 33.38
CA TYR A 397 -2.57 -28.71 33.81
C TYR A 397 -3.60 -29.08 32.72
N ASN A 398 -3.89 -28.18 31.72
CA ASN A 398 -5.02 -28.36 30.80
C ASN A 398 -4.67 -28.31 29.30
N PHE A 399 -3.43 -28.56 28.89
CA PHE A 399 -3.04 -28.47 27.48
C PHE A 399 -3.42 -29.77 26.72
N HIS A 400 -4.72 -30.04 26.59
CA HIS A 400 -5.26 -30.97 25.61
C HIS A 400 -5.97 -30.20 24.51
N TRP A 401 -5.26 -29.94 23.41
CA TRP A 401 -5.78 -29.33 22.21
C TRP A 401 -6.80 -30.25 21.52
N ASN A 402 -8.06 -30.18 21.90
CA ASN A 402 -9.15 -30.59 21.01
C ASN A 402 -9.76 -29.33 20.38
N LEU A 403 -9.16 -28.92 19.29
CA LEU A 403 -9.65 -27.85 18.40
C LEU A 403 -10.84 -28.37 17.56
N THR A 404 -11.92 -28.74 18.20
CA THR A 404 -13.23 -28.86 17.56
C THR A 404 -14.00 -27.60 17.90
N PHE A 405 -14.29 -26.75 16.90
CA PHE A 405 -15.05 -25.51 17.01
C PHE A 405 -16.48 -25.67 17.59
N ALA A 406 -16.85 -26.86 18.06
CA ALA A 406 -18.21 -27.19 18.45
C ALA A 406 -18.53 -26.97 19.95
N HIS A 407 -17.57 -27.09 20.85
CA HIS A 407 -17.76 -26.83 22.29
C HIS A 407 -16.45 -26.35 22.92
N ILE A 408 -16.36 -25.05 23.17
CA ILE A 408 -15.35 -24.51 24.09
C ILE A 408 -15.85 -24.90 25.50
N SER A 409 -15.14 -25.77 26.20
CA SER A 409 -15.49 -26.14 27.58
C SER A 409 -15.29 -24.93 28.52
N ASP A 410 -16.06 -24.86 29.61
CA ASP A 410 -15.97 -23.77 30.59
C ASP A 410 -14.51 -23.50 31.05
N SER A 411 -13.70 -24.56 31.18
CA SER A 411 -12.27 -24.45 31.49
C SER A 411 -11.46 -23.67 30.47
N SER A 412 -11.82 -23.73 29.17
CA SER A 412 -11.13 -23.00 28.11
C SER A 412 -11.52 -21.52 28.07
N VAL A 413 -12.75 -21.19 28.46
CA VAL A 413 -13.20 -19.78 28.58
C VAL A 413 -12.42 -19.06 29.67
N HIS A 414 -12.32 -19.65 30.87
CA HIS A 414 -11.51 -19.12 31.96
C HIS A 414 -10.03 -18.95 31.61
N PHE A 415 -9.48 -19.90 30.84
CA PHE A 415 -8.09 -19.83 30.38
C PHE A 415 -7.87 -18.69 29.38
N ILE A 416 -8.78 -18.51 28.41
CA ILE A 416 -8.71 -17.47 27.42
C ILE A 416 -8.87 -16.10 28.10
N SER A 417 -9.87 -15.91 28.94
CA SER A 417 -10.11 -14.64 29.66
C SER A 417 -8.94 -14.23 30.55
N ALA A 418 -8.22 -15.19 31.11
CA ALA A 418 -7.02 -14.91 31.91
C ALA A 418 -5.80 -14.49 31.06
N ILE A 419 -5.72 -14.91 29.79
CA ILE A 419 -4.60 -14.58 28.89
C ILE A 419 -4.86 -13.29 28.09
N ASP A 420 -6.11 -12.96 27.82
CA ASP A 420 -6.51 -11.83 26.96
C ASP A 420 -5.86 -10.52 27.37
N ASP A 421 -5.89 -10.20 28.63
CA ASP A 421 -5.30 -8.96 29.17
C ASP A 421 -3.80 -8.89 28.91
N TYR A 422 -3.09 -10.01 29.10
CA TYR A 422 -1.66 -10.05 28.85
C TYR A 422 -1.34 -9.96 27.36
N LEU A 423 -2.19 -10.54 26.52
CA LEU A 423 -2.04 -10.48 25.06
C LEU A 423 -2.25 -9.06 24.53
N VAL A 424 -3.25 -8.35 25.04
CA VAL A 424 -3.51 -6.94 24.70
C VAL A 424 -2.31 -6.08 25.07
N ILE A 425 -1.83 -6.21 26.32
CA ILE A 425 -0.66 -5.44 26.79
C ILE A 425 0.60 -5.82 25.99
N PHE A 426 0.81 -7.10 25.66
CA PHE A 426 1.88 -7.56 24.79
C PHE A 426 1.86 -6.86 23.42
N ILE A 427 0.70 -6.81 22.77
CA ILE A 427 0.53 -6.15 21.49
C ILE A 427 0.83 -4.65 21.61
N VAL A 428 0.28 -4.00 22.64
CA VAL A 428 0.48 -2.57 22.90
C VAL A 428 1.97 -2.26 23.10
N ILE A 429 2.65 -3.00 23.99
CA ILE A 429 4.08 -2.80 24.26
C ILE A 429 4.93 -3.06 23.00
N SER A 430 4.60 -4.06 22.20
CA SER A 430 5.34 -4.39 20.98
C SER A 430 5.20 -3.32 19.89
N LEU A 431 4.03 -2.65 19.80
CA LEU A 431 3.74 -1.64 18.77
C LEU A 431 4.21 -0.23 19.14
N ILE A 432 4.25 0.13 20.42
CA ILE A 432 4.60 1.48 20.88
C ILE A 432 5.95 1.97 20.32
N PRO A 433 7.06 1.22 20.36
CA PRO A 433 8.34 1.69 19.82
C PRO A 433 8.25 1.99 18.32
N PHE A 434 7.55 1.14 17.56
CA PHE A 434 7.34 1.36 16.13
C PHE A 434 6.57 2.66 15.87
N ILE A 435 5.48 2.90 16.59
CA ILE A 435 4.65 4.09 16.45
C ILE A 435 5.45 5.35 16.71
N ILE A 436 6.21 5.38 17.82
CA ILE A 436 7.01 6.55 18.22
C ILE A 436 8.04 6.90 17.13
N PHE A 437 8.85 5.96 16.69
CA PHE A 437 9.88 6.23 15.69
C PHE A 437 9.31 6.55 14.32
N TYR A 438 8.19 5.93 13.96
CA TYR A 438 7.51 6.21 12.70
C TYR A 438 6.95 7.65 12.68
N GLU A 439 6.33 8.10 13.78
CA GLU A 439 5.78 9.46 13.90
C GLU A 439 6.88 10.52 13.94
N ILE A 440 7.98 10.28 14.67
CA ILE A 440 9.15 11.16 14.68
C ILE A 440 9.71 11.35 13.27
N ARG A 441 9.83 10.26 12.50
CA ARG A 441 10.29 10.31 11.11
C ARG A 441 9.31 11.11 10.24
N ALA A 442 8.02 10.81 10.31
CA ALA A 442 6.99 11.48 9.52
C ALA A 442 6.91 12.98 9.84
N TRP A 443 7.00 13.34 11.12
CA TRP A 443 7.03 14.72 11.59
C TRP A 443 8.26 15.48 11.05
N ARG A 444 9.45 14.87 11.14
CA ARG A 444 10.67 15.47 10.62
C ARG A 444 10.57 15.77 9.12
N MET A 445 10.08 14.81 8.33
CA MET A 445 9.93 14.97 6.88
C MET A 445 8.94 16.10 6.56
N ARG A 446 7.79 16.14 7.24
CA ARG A 446 6.80 17.23 7.09
C ARG A 446 7.41 18.59 7.39
N LYS A 447 8.16 18.71 8.50
CA LYS A 447 8.80 19.98 8.90
C LYS A 447 9.89 20.46 7.95
N ILE A 448 10.57 19.55 7.27
CA ILE A 448 11.55 19.89 6.23
C ILE A 448 10.82 20.37 4.97
N ASP A 449 9.81 19.62 4.51
CA ASP A 449 9.02 19.99 3.31
C ASP A 449 8.34 21.36 3.48
N GLU A 450 7.79 21.66 4.66
CA GLU A 450 7.16 22.95 4.99
C GLU A 450 8.12 24.15 4.83
N ARG A 451 9.43 23.95 4.92
CA ARG A 451 10.44 25.02 4.79
C ARG A 451 11.05 25.16 3.40
N MET A 452 10.74 24.21 2.50
CA MET A 452 11.29 24.25 1.14
C MET A 452 10.83 25.45 0.30
N PRO A 453 9.55 25.90 0.36
CA PRO A 453 9.13 27.10 -0.35
C PRO A 453 9.89 28.37 0.11
N ASP A 454 10.11 28.50 1.44
CA ASP A 454 10.85 29.63 2.01
C ASP A 454 12.32 29.63 1.53
N LEU A 455 12.97 28.45 1.46
CA LEU A 455 14.30 28.30 0.91
C LEU A 455 14.38 28.81 -0.53
N LEU A 456 13.47 28.34 -1.39
CA LEU A 456 13.44 28.73 -2.81
C LEU A 456 13.18 30.23 -3.00
N ARG A 457 12.25 30.80 -2.23
CA ARG A 457 11.92 32.23 -2.28
C ARG A 457 13.12 33.08 -1.90
N ASN A 458 13.83 32.72 -0.82
CA ASN A 458 15.03 33.44 -0.40
C ASN A 458 16.15 33.31 -1.44
N LEU A 459 16.34 32.12 -2.04
CA LEU A 459 17.29 31.92 -3.14
C LEU A 459 16.92 32.79 -4.36
N SER A 460 15.63 32.86 -4.73
CA SER A 460 15.17 33.69 -5.84
C SER A 460 15.45 35.17 -5.58
N SER A 461 15.15 35.70 -4.38
CA SER A 461 15.40 37.07 -4.00
C SER A 461 16.89 37.46 -4.00
N MET A 462 17.76 36.57 -3.53
CA MET A 462 19.20 36.78 -3.55
C MET A 462 19.78 36.76 -4.96
N ASN A 463 19.27 35.85 -5.80
CA ASN A 463 19.69 35.79 -7.20
C ASN A 463 19.22 37.01 -8.00
N ASP A 464 18.07 37.56 -7.65
CA ASP A 464 17.59 38.85 -8.20
C ASP A 464 18.56 39.99 -7.91
N SER A 465 19.20 39.97 -6.74
CA SER A 465 20.24 40.91 -6.34
C SER A 465 21.61 40.62 -6.96
N GLY A 466 21.70 39.68 -7.92
CA GLY A 466 22.94 39.30 -8.62
C GLY A 466 23.87 38.39 -7.83
N ILE A 467 23.45 37.83 -6.69
CA ILE A 467 24.26 36.93 -5.91
C ILE A 467 24.24 35.51 -6.53
N LEU A 468 25.39 34.92 -6.76
CA LEU A 468 25.53 33.57 -7.30
C LEU A 468 24.86 32.53 -6.37
N LEU A 469 24.27 31.46 -6.94
CA LEU A 469 23.58 30.40 -6.19
C LEU A 469 24.44 29.81 -5.06
N SER A 470 25.73 29.57 -5.32
CA SER A 470 26.67 29.04 -4.31
C SER A 470 26.81 29.94 -3.09
N ASN A 471 26.86 31.27 -3.31
CA ASN A 471 26.96 32.25 -2.24
C ASN A 471 25.61 32.43 -1.53
N SER A 472 24.51 32.45 -2.27
CA SER A 472 23.15 32.48 -1.70
C SER A 472 22.90 31.31 -0.76
N LEU A 473 23.30 30.10 -1.15
CA LEU A 473 23.20 28.90 -0.31
C LEU A 473 24.03 29.01 0.97
N LYS A 474 25.25 29.59 0.91
CA LYS A 474 26.08 29.82 2.10
C LYS A 474 25.44 30.83 3.07
N ILE A 475 24.85 31.91 2.56
CA ILE A 475 24.17 32.91 3.38
C ILE A 475 22.91 32.33 4.04
N ILE A 476 22.07 31.62 3.26
CA ILE A 476 20.86 31.01 3.80
C ILE A 476 21.17 29.94 4.84
N ALA A 477 22.28 29.24 4.72
CA ALA A 477 22.69 28.23 5.72
C ALA A 477 22.90 28.82 7.13
N GLU A 478 23.11 30.14 7.24
CA GLU A 478 23.20 30.87 8.52
C GLU A 478 21.85 31.32 9.06
N SER A 479 20.80 31.28 8.22
CA SER A 479 19.46 31.68 8.62
C SER A 479 18.76 30.58 9.46
N LYS A 480 17.75 31.02 10.24
CA LYS A 480 16.95 30.10 11.10
C LYS A 480 15.88 29.36 10.27
N MET A 481 16.26 28.30 9.59
CA MET A 481 15.37 27.44 8.78
C MET A 481 14.86 26.19 9.52
N GLY A 482 14.85 26.22 10.85
CA GLY A 482 14.36 25.07 11.66
C GLY A 482 15.21 23.81 11.46
N LEU A 483 14.59 22.67 11.20
CA LEU A 483 15.29 21.38 11.00
C LEU A 483 16.14 21.36 9.73
N LEU A 484 15.79 22.17 8.72
CA LEU A 484 16.56 22.29 7.49
C LEU A 484 17.91 22.98 7.70
N SER A 485 18.04 23.87 8.73
CA SER A 485 19.29 24.59 9.03
C SER A 485 20.47 23.65 9.25
N LYS A 486 20.26 22.49 9.88
CA LYS A 486 21.33 21.51 10.12
C LYS A 486 21.89 20.93 8.81
N GLU A 487 21.01 20.62 7.88
CA GLU A 487 21.42 20.05 6.59
C GLU A 487 22.02 21.14 5.66
N LEU A 488 21.51 22.37 5.75
CA LEU A 488 22.06 23.51 5.02
C LEU A 488 23.46 23.90 5.54
N LYS A 489 23.74 23.78 6.84
CA LYS A 489 25.10 24.00 7.38
C LYS A 489 26.10 23.01 6.80
N LYS A 490 25.73 21.73 6.68
CA LYS A 490 26.58 20.71 6.02
C LYS A 490 26.81 21.06 4.55
N LEU A 491 25.74 21.51 3.85
CA LEU A 491 25.86 21.97 2.48
C LEU A 491 26.83 23.15 2.35
N LYS A 492 26.77 24.13 3.26
CA LYS A 492 27.71 25.25 3.32
C LYS A 492 29.16 24.75 3.52
N GLU A 493 29.38 23.82 4.45
CA GLU A 493 30.68 23.20 4.70
C GLU A 493 31.21 22.52 3.42
N ASP A 494 30.41 21.65 2.78
CA ASP A 494 30.78 20.98 1.53
C ASP A 494 31.20 21.98 0.43
N ILE A 495 30.42 23.05 0.21
CA ILE A 495 30.73 24.06 -0.78
C ILE A 495 32.01 24.85 -0.37
N SER A 496 32.20 25.10 0.92
CA SER A 496 33.39 25.82 1.43
C SER A 496 34.66 25.00 1.29
N TRP A 497 34.58 23.66 1.33
CA TRP A 497 35.64 22.73 1.05
C TRP A 497 35.91 22.48 -0.44
N GLY A 498 35.26 23.27 -1.33
CA GLY A 498 35.49 23.18 -2.77
C GLY A 498 34.63 22.17 -3.53
N THR A 499 33.64 21.52 -2.87
CA THR A 499 32.69 20.66 -3.58
C THR A 499 31.83 21.52 -4.51
N SER A 500 31.61 21.08 -5.76
CA SER A 500 30.71 21.79 -6.68
C SER A 500 29.29 21.90 -6.11
N THR A 501 28.60 23.01 -6.42
CA THR A 501 27.26 23.30 -5.92
C THR A 501 26.28 22.15 -6.25
N SER A 502 26.35 21.60 -7.46
CA SER A 502 25.51 20.47 -7.89
C SER A 502 25.76 19.21 -7.04
N ARG A 503 27.00 18.84 -6.76
CA ARG A 503 27.33 17.70 -5.90
C ARG A 503 26.91 17.92 -4.43
N ALA A 504 27.10 19.12 -3.92
CA ALA A 504 26.66 19.47 -2.56
C ALA A 504 25.14 19.39 -2.42
N LEU A 505 24.39 19.85 -3.44
CA LEU A 505 22.92 19.72 -3.51
C LEU A 505 22.49 18.25 -3.60
N MET A 506 23.17 17.39 -4.37
CA MET A 506 22.90 15.95 -4.40
C MET A 506 23.11 15.27 -3.02
N LYS A 507 24.16 15.66 -2.28
CA LYS A 507 24.35 15.18 -0.90
C LYS A 507 23.22 15.65 0.02
N LEU A 508 22.76 16.88 -0.12
CA LEU A 508 21.60 17.40 0.62
C LEU A 508 20.35 16.57 0.34
N GLU A 509 20.07 16.24 -0.92
CA GLU A 509 18.97 15.37 -1.31
C GLU A 509 19.04 14.00 -0.63
N ASN A 510 20.21 13.35 -0.68
CA ASN A 510 20.43 12.04 -0.06
C ASN A 510 20.21 12.06 1.47
N ASN A 511 20.36 13.21 2.12
CA ASN A 511 20.10 13.36 3.55
C ASN A 511 18.63 13.60 3.87
N ILE A 512 17.90 14.30 3.00
CA ILE A 512 16.48 14.67 3.19
C ILE A 512 15.55 13.55 2.74
N ARG A 513 15.75 13.02 1.54
CA ARG A 513 15.02 11.88 0.94
C ARG A 513 13.49 12.04 0.91
N THR A 514 12.97 13.23 0.60
CA THR A 514 11.56 13.42 0.32
C THR A 514 11.33 13.62 -1.19
N ALA A 515 10.20 13.16 -1.72
CA ALA A 515 9.90 13.29 -3.15
C ALA A 515 9.80 14.77 -3.59
N SER A 516 9.29 15.64 -2.71
CA SER A 516 9.21 17.08 -2.97
C SER A 516 10.61 17.70 -3.03
N SER A 517 11.45 17.43 -2.02
CA SER A 517 12.82 17.94 -1.99
C SER A 517 13.65 17.47 -3.17
N SER A 518 13.51 16.19 -3.59
CA SER A 518 14.22 15.66 -4.74
C SER A 518 13.89 16.43 -6.01
N ARG A 519 12.59 16.65 -6.30
CA ARG A 519 12.17 17.44 -7.46
C ARG A 519 12.75 18.85 -7.44
N ILE A 520 12.70 19.52 -6.29
CA ILE A 520 13.23 20.88 -6.10
C ILE A 520 14.74 20.90 -6.37
N ILE A 521 15.48 19.99 -5.72
CA ILE A 521 16.95 19.97 -5.80
C ILE A 521 17.40 19.67 -7.24
N HIS A 522 16.75 18.75 -7.94
CA HIS A 522 17.10 18.49 -9.34
C HIS A 522 16.76 19.66 -10.27
N THR A 523 15.64 20.36 -10.02
CA THR A 523 15.34 21.59 -10.74
C THR A 523 16.41 22.66 -10.50
N LEU A 524 16.88 22.83 -9.25
CA LEU A 524 17.96 23.74 -8.90
C LEU A 524 19.28 23.39 -9.57
N ILE A 525 19.67 22.09 -9.53
CA ILE A 525 20.89 21.62 -10.16
C ILE A 525 20.87 21.93 -11.65
N LYS A 526 19.77 21.55 -12.31
CA LYS A 526 19.67 21.73 -13.77
C LYS A 526 19.56 23.19 -14.17
N ALA A 527 18.84 24.00 -13.40
CA ALA A 527 18.80 25.44 -13.60
C ALA A 527 20.18 26.08 -13.45
N ASN A 528 20.94 25.74 -12.42
CA ASN A 528 22.29 26.27 -12.22
C ASN A 528 23.28 25.89 -13.33
N GLU A 529 23.09 24.71 -13.96
CA GLU A 529 23.98 24.22 -15.03
C GLU A 529 23.65 24.78 -16.42
N SER A 530 22.40 25.08 -16.68
CA SER A 530 21.93 25.20 -18.08
C SER A 530 21.01 26.38 -18.35
N THR A 531 20.67 27.22 -17.34
CA THR A 531 19.76 28.35 -17.55
C THR A 531 20.47 29.69 -17.39
N SER A 532 20.08 30.67 -18.20
CA SER A 532 20.53 32.09 -18.11
C SER A 532 19.73 32.87 -17.09
N ASP A 533 18.45 32.51 -16.88
CA ASP A 533 17.54 33.18 -15.92
C ASP A 533 17.15 32.23 -14.78
N LEU A 534 18.06 32.10 -13.83
CA LEU A 534 17.87 31.28 -12.62
C LEU A 534 16.76 31.87 -11.72
N LYS A 535 16.56 33.18 -11.69
CA LYS A 535 15.52 33.86 -10.90
C LYS A 535 14.13 33.32 -11.26
N SER A 536 13.81 33.33 -12.57
CA SER A 536 12.50 32.87 -13.06
C SER A 536 12.27 31.39 -12.70
N VAL A 537 13.29 30.54 -12.85
CA VAL A 537 13.19 29.12 -12.48
C VAL A 537 12.90 28.96 -10.99
N LEU A 538 13.63 29.66 -10.13
CA LEU A 538 13.44 29.63 -8.68
C LEU A 538 12.06 30.10 -8.25
N SER A 539 11.58 31.22 -8.85
CA SER A 539 10.26 31.77 -8.55
C SER A 539 9.12 30.81 -8.92
N ILE A 540 9.15 30.27 -10.14
CA ILE A 540 8.15 29.29 -10.61
C ILE A 540 8.14 28.05 -9.74
N THR A 541 9.33 27.53 -9.42
CA THR A 541 9.45 26.35 -8.56
C THR A 541 8.94 26.62 -7.13
N ALA A 542 9.21 27.80 -6.58
CA ALA A 542 8.73 28.22 -5.27
C ALA A 542 7.19 28.31 -5.23
N GLU A 543 6.59 28.88 -6.26
CA GLU A 543 5.13 29.02 -6.38
C GLU A 543 4.44 27.67 -6.48
N GLN A 544 4.96 26.77 -7.29
CA GLN A 544 4.46 25.38 -7.38
C GLN A 544 4.52 24.65 -6.04
N VAL A 545 5.68 24.69 -5.38
CA VAL A 545 5.87 23.98 -4.11
C VAL A 545 4.94 24.56 -3.03
N LYS A 546 4.70 25.86 -3.04
CA LYS A 546 3.72 26.52 -2.16
C LYS A 546 2.29 26.05 -2.46
N GLY A 547 1.93 25.91 -3.73
CA GLY A 547 0.66 25.34 -4.16
C GLY A 547 0.48 23.90 -3.67
N ASP A 548 1.49 23.03 -3.90
CA ASP A 548 1.50 21.63 -3.41
C ASP A 548 1.35 21.57 -1.88
N GLU A 549 1.98 22.48 -1.13
CA GLU A 549 1.87 22.54 0.33
C GLU A 549 0.48 22.97 0.78
N ARG A 550 -0.11 23.96 0.08
CA ARG A 550 -1.48 24.40 0.37
C ARG A 550 -2.47 23.26 0.21
N LEU A 551 -2.38 22.51 -0.90
CA LEU A 551 -3.22 21.33 -1.13
C LEU A 551 -3.04 20.25 -0.07
N LYS A 552 -1.79 19.98 0.35
CA LYS A 552 -1.49 19.02 1.44
C LYS A 552 -2.09 19.48 2.77
N LYS A 553 -2.03 20.76 3.10
CA LYS A 553 -2.61 21.30 4.35
C LYS A 553 -4.13 21.25 4.34
N GLU A 554 -4.78 21.68 3.25
CA GLU A 554 -6.22 21.60 3.07
C GLU A 554 -6.71 20.18 3.24
N ARG A 555 -6.09 19.23 2.52
CA ARG A 555 -6.39 17.81 2.65
C ARG A 555 -6.18 17.29 4.08
N SER A 556 -5.07 17.63 4.73
CA SER A 556 -4.79 17.18 6.10
C SER A 556 -5.81 17.71 7.11
N SER A 557 -6.32 18.93 6.91
CA SER A 557 -7.36 19.52 7.75
C SER A 557 -8.68 18.76 7.64
N GLU A 558 -9.12 18.50 6.41
CA GLU A 558 -10.35 17.74 6.16
C GLU A 558 -10.25 16.28 6.65
N MET A 559 -9.10 15.66 6.45
CA MET A 559 -8.89 14.27 6.88
C MET A 559 -8.95 14.08 8.40
N VAL A 560 -8.72 15.12 9.21
CA VAL A 560 -8.89 15.06 10.68
C VAL A 560 -10.35 14.79 11.05
N VAL A 561 -11.30 15.33 10.27
CA VAL A 561 -12.75 15.12 10.52
C VAL A 561 -13.09 13.63 10.45
N TYR A 562 -12.54 12.91 9.47
CA TYR A 562 -12.78 11.46 9.35
C TYR A 562 -12.24 10.67 10.54
N VAL A 563 -11.08 11.05 11.06
CA VAL A 563 -10.53 10.43 12.28
C VAL A 563 -11.48 10.65 13.45
N VAL A 564 -11.99 11.87 13.63
CA VAL A 564 -12.95 12.17 14.71
C VAL A 564 -14.23 11.36 14.55
N THR A 565 -14.79 11.27 13.34
CA THR A 565 -15.99 10.47 13.05
C THR A 565 -15.80 9.00 13.41
N ILE A 566 -14.63 8.42 13.07
CA ILE A 566 -14.31 7.03 13.40
C ILE A 566 -14.20 6.84 14.93
N TYR A 567 -13.59 7.79 15.65
CA TYR A 567 -13.55 7.73 17.11
C TYR A 567 -14.94 7.79 17.74
N VAL A 568 -15.81 8.68 17.27
CA VAL A 568 -17.20 8.78 17.74
C VAL A 568 -17.94 7.46 17.51
N ALA A 569 -17.83 6.89 16.31
CA ALA A 569 -18.45 5.60 16.00
C ALA A 569 -17.91 4.47 16.89
N PHE A 570 -16.62 4.44 17.14
CA PHE A 570 -15.98 3.48 18.04
C PHE A 570 -16.47 3.66 19.49
N PHE A 571 -16.60 4.88 20.00
CA PHE A 571 -17.12 5.11 21.35
C PHE A 571 -18.57 4.69 21.49
N VAL A 572 -19.41 4.92 20.48
CA VAL A 572 -20.80 4.42 20.46
C VAL A 572 -20.83 2.90 20.50
N PHE A 573 -19.99 2.25 19.69
CA PHE A 573 -19.85 0.79 19.70
C PHE A 573 -19.43 0.28 21.09
N LEU A 574 -18.36 0.84 21.65
CA LEU A 574 -17.84 0.46 22.96
C LEU A 574 -18.88 0.66 24.08
N PHE A 575 -19.61 1.77 24.04
CA PHE A 575 -20.67 2.06 25.01
C PHE A 575 -21.80 1.01 24.95
N ILE A 576 -22.26 0.64 23.76
CA ILE A 576 -23.33 -0.36 23.63
C ILE A 576 -22.84 -1.74 24.09
N VAL A 577 -21.62 -2.12 23.71
CA VAL A 577 -21.01 -3.39 24.17
C VAL A 577 -20.83 -3.41 25.69
N TYR A 578 -20.44 -2.28 26.28
CA TYR A 578 -20.35 -2.11 27.75
C TYR A 578 -21.73 -2.28 28.43
N VAL A 579 -22.77 -1.63 27.91
CA VAL A 579 -24.14 -1.75 28.45
C VAL A 579 -24.62 -3.20 28.39
N LEU A 580 -24.30 -3.92 27.31
CA LEU A 580 -24.65 -5.35 27.19
C LEU A 580 -23.91 -6.19 28.23
N ALA A 581 -22.62 -5.96 28.44
CA ALA A 581 -21.80 -6.74 29.37
C ALA A 581 -22.20 -6.49 30.86
N VAL A 582 -22.40 -5.22 31.26
CA VAL A 582 -22.58 -4.84 32.63
C VAL A 582 -24.03 -4.89 33.10
N TYR A 583 -24.98 -4.51 32.26
CA TYR A 583 -26.39 -4.41 32.63
C TYR A 583 -27.22 -5.55 32.07
N PHE A 584 -27.10 -5.84 30.78
CA PHE A 584 -28.00 -6.78 30.15
C PHE A 584 -27.75 -8.23 30.53
N PHE A 585 -26.51 -8.71 30.58
CA PHE A 585 -26.21 -10.10 30.91
C PHE A 585 -26.51 -10.46 32.37
N PRO A 586 -26.11 -9.69 33.40
CA PRO A 586 -26.44 -10.00 34.78
C PRO A 586 -27.94 -9.98 35.03
N GLU A 587 -28.68 -8.97 34.50
CA GLU A 587 -30.15 -8.86 34.69
C GLU A 587 -30.86 -10.03 34.04
N SER A 588 -30.42 -10.43 32.83
CA SER A 588 -30.98 -11.59 32.13
C SER A 588 -30.78 -12.91 32.88
N ALA A 589 -29.65 -13.07 33.57
CA ALA A 589 -29.39 -14.23 34.39
C ALA A 589 -30.24 -14.25 35.68
N SER A 590 -30.45 -13.11 36.31
CA SER A 590 -31.33 -12.97 37.49
C SER A 590 -32.77 -13.33 37.17
N PHE A 591 -33.27 -12.87 36.00
CA PHE A 591 -34.60 -13.18 35.50
C PHE A 591 -34.81 -14.70 35.26
N LYS A 592 -33.80 -15.40 34.73
CA LYS A 592 -33.82 -16.85 34.54
C LYS A 592 -33.89 -17.62 35.87
N ASN A 593 -33.12 -17.23 36.85
CA ASN A 593 -33.12 -17.86 38.18
C ASN A 593 -34.49 -17.66 38.89
N SER A 594 -35.13 -16.52 38.71
CA SER A 594 -36.45 -16.22 39.24
C SER A 594 -37.56 -17.01 38.53
N ALA A 595 -37.45 -17.23 37.23
CA ALA A 595 -38.42 -18.02 36.43
C ALA A 595 -38.34 -19.52 36.73
N GLN A 596 -37.23 -20.09 37.13
CA GLN A 596 -37.09 -21.47 37.59
C GLN A 596 -37.77 -21.76 38.93
N GLY A 597 -38.00 -20.73 39.74
CA GLY A 597 -38.67 -20.87 41.06
C GLY A 597 -40.21 -20.91 40.98
N VAL A 598 -40.82 -20.56 39.86
CA VAL A 598 -42.28 -20.61 39.64
C VAL A 598 -42.59 -21.79 38.73
N GLY A 599 -42.98 -22.93 39.32
CA GLY A 599 -43.23 -24.20 38.66
C GLY A 599 -43.99 -24.16 37.35
N GLY A 600 -43.38 -24.67 36.33
CA GLY A 600 -43.96 -25.36 35.21
C GLY A 600 -44.98 -24.64 34.37
N TYR A 601 -44.58 -23.94 33.34
CA TYR A 601 -45.23 -23.96 32.02
C TYR A 601 -44.21 -23.62 30.92
N GLY A 602 -43.98 -24.60 30.07
CA GLY A 602 -43.60 -24.40 28.66
C GLY A 602 -42.22 -23.83 28.34
N GLY A 603 -41.19 -24.67 28.22
CA GLY A 603 -40.31 -24.57 27.06
C GLY A 603 -39.31 -23.40 26.93
N ILE A 604 -39.06 -22.61 27.97
CA ILE A 604 -37.91 -21.72 27.99
C ILE A 604 -36.72 -22.58 28.42
N GLY A 605 -36.04 -23.09 27.42
CA GLY A 605 -35.15 -24.25 27.46
C GLY A 605 -34.02 -24.14 28.47
N ASN A 606 -33.49 -25.30 28.81
CA ASN A 606 -32.19 -25.57 29.46
C ASN A 606 -31.01 -25.03 28.65
N SER A 607 -31.05 -23.75 28.21
CA SER A 607 -29.93 -23.12 27.54
C SER A 607 -28.92 -22.71 28.61
N TYR A 608 -27.79 -23.36 28.62
CA TYR A 608 -26.63 -22.95 29.39
C TYR A 608 -26.11 -21.61 28.85
N PHE A 609 -26.72 -20.51 29.29
CA PHE A 609 -26.21 -19.19 28.98
C PHE A 609 -25.04 -18.91 29.92
N ASN A 610 -23.82 -19.04 29.42
CA ASN A 610 -22.60 -18.77 30.18
C ASN A 610 -22.27 -17.27 30.07
N ILE A 611 -22.51 -16.52 31.14
CA ILE A 611 -22.28 -15.07 31.21
C ILE A 611 -20.83 -14.74 30.93
N GLU A 612 -19.89 -15.51 31.45
CA GLU A 612 -18.46 -15.27 31.27
C GLU A 612 -18.05 -15.42 29.78
N GLU A 613 -18.56 -16.43 29.07
CA GLU A 613 -18.32 -16.60 27.65
C GLU A 613 -18.78 -15.40 26.82
N TYR A 614 -19.99 -14.90 27.08
CA TYR A 614 -20.54 -13.77 26.35
C TYR A 614 -19.86 -12.43 26.72
N THR A 615 -19.49 -12.23 27.99
CA THR A 615 -18.72 -11.06 28.41
C THR A 615 -17.34 -11.05 27.75
N MET A 616 -16.65 -12.19 27.71
CA MET A 616 -15.40 -12.38 26.99
C MET A 616 -15.56 -12.09 25.49
N LEU A 617 -16.61 -12.59 24.84
CA LEU A 617 -16.89 -12.32 23.43
C LEU A 617 -17.15 -10.83 23.16
N MET A 618 -17.85 -10.14 24.06
CA MET A 618 -18.06 -8.69 23.96
C MET A 618 -16.74 -7.93 24.08
N TYR A 619 -15.89 -8.32 25.03
CA TYR A 619 -14.54 -7.74 25.17
C TYR A 619 -13.70 -7.93 23.91
N HIS A 620 -13.66 -9.17 23.36
CA HIS A 620 -12.95 -9.45 22.10
C HIS A 620 -13.52 -8.68 20.93
N SER A 621 -14.84 -8.54 20.83
CA SER A 621 -15.47 -7.75 19.77
C SER A 621 -15.04 -6.28 19.84
N ALA A 622 -14.95 -5.70 21.04
CA ALA A 622 -14.50 -4.33 21.24
C ALA A 622 -12.99 -4.18 20.91
N LEU A 623 -12.15 -5.18 21.24
CA LEU A 623 -10.73 -5.17 20.88
C LEU A 623 -10.50 -5.30 19.38
N VAL A 624 -11.20 -6.21 18.71
CA VAL A 624 -11.14 -6.36 17.25
C VAL A 624 -11.62 -5.08 16.57
N GLN A 625 -12.71 -4.50 17.04
CA GLN A 625 -13.21 -3.23 16.52
C GLN A 625 -12.24 -2.08 16.78
N ALA A 626 -11.60 -2.00 17.95
CA ALA A 626 -10.56 -1.02 18.27
C ALA A 626 -9.37 -1.10 17.30
N LEU A 627 -8.87 -2.33 17.06
CA LEU A 627 -7.77 -2.57 16.13
C LEU A 627 -8.15 -2.14 14.71
N THR A 628 -9.28 -2.61 14.22
CA THR A 628 -9.74 -2.41 12.84
C THR A 628 -10.12 -0.96 12.57
N SER A 629 -10.86 -0.32 13.49
CA SER A 629 -11.24 1.10 13.40
C SER A 629 -10.00 2.00 13.36
N GLY A 630 -9.00 1.72 14.20
CA GLY A 630 -7.78 2.49 14.22
C GLY A 630 -6.96 2.40 12.94
N LEU A 631 -6.90 1.22 12.30
CA LEU A 631 -6.25 1.05 10.99
C LEU A 631 -6.94 1.87 9.90
N ILE A 632 -8.27 1.86 9.88
CA ILE A 632 -9.07 2.66 8.94
C ILE A 632 -8.90 4.16 9.22
N ALA A 633 -8.92 4.58 10.49
CA ALA A 633 -8.67 5.97 10.90
C ALA A 633 -7.31 6.48 10.38
N GLY A 634 -6.27 5.65 10.44
CA GLY A 634 -4.96 5.99 9.87
C GLY A 634 -4.95 6.04 8.35
N LYS A 635 -5.65 5.13 7.70
CA LYS A 635 -5.75 5.10 6.25
C LYS A 635 -6.52 6.30 5.71
N MET A 636 -7.68 6.61 6.30
CA MET A 636 -8.50 7.76 5.90
C MET A 636 -7.89 9.10 6.38
N GLY A 637 -7.33 9.14 7.58
CA GLY A 637 -6.81 10.38 8.17
C GLY A 637 -5.42 10.80 7.71
N GLN A 638 -4.56 9.85 7.31
CA GLN A 638 -3.16 10.12 6.95
C GLN A 638 -2.67 9.37 5.71
N GLY A 639 -3.57 8.69 5.00
CA GLY A 639 -3.27 7.95 3.76
C GLY A 639 -2.41 6.68 3.95
N SER A 640 -2.17 6.23 5.20
CA SER A 640 -1.29 5.09 5.48
C SER A 640 -1.82 4.23 6.61
N VAL A 641 -1.92 2.92 6.39
CA VAL A 641 -2.31 1.94 7.41
C VAL A 641 -1.32 1.93 8.58
N TYR A 642 -0.01 2.13 8.32
CA TYR A 642 1.00 2.16 9.37
C TYR A 642 0.80 3.33 10.36
N MET A 643 0.30 4.47 9.88
CA MET A 643 -0.08 5.59 10.75
C MET A 643 -1.35 5.31 11.55
N GLY A 644 -2.14 4.32 11.14
CA GLY A 644 -3.33 3.85 11.85
C GLY A 644 -3.01 3.12 13.15
N LEU A 645 -1.83 2.51 13.25
CA LEU A 645 -1.45 1.77 14.45
C LEU A 645 -1.48 2.62 15.73
N LYS A 646 -1.20 3.92 15.65
CA LYS A 646 -1.33 4.82 16.82
C LYS A 646 -2.78 4.96 17.29
N TYR A 647 -3.73 5.04 16.35
CA TYR A 647 -5.15 5.11 16.66
C TYR A 647 -5.66 3.76 17.17
N SER A 648 -5.22 2.65 16.54
CA SER A 648 -5.55 1.29 17.02
C SER A 648 -5.09 1.06 18.46
N VAL A 649 -3.83 1.40 18.76
CA VAL A 649 -3.27 1.24 20.12
C VAL A 649 -4.02 2.13 21.13
N SER A 650 -4.36 3.39 20.78
CA SER A 650 -5.12 4.25 21.69
C SER A 650 -6.52 3.72 21.94
N MET A 651 -7.23 3.22 20.91
CA MET A 651 -8.56 2.61 21.07
C MET A 651 -8.49 1.29 21.87
N MET A 652 -7.47 0.45 21.65
CA MET A 652 -7.25 -0.77 22.42
C MET A 652 -7.00 -0.48 23.91
N ILE A 653 -6.20 0.54 24.22
CA ILE A 653 -5.95 0.96 25.61
C ILE A 653 -7.25 1.44 26.28
N ILE A 654 -8.08 2.20 25.56
CA ILE A 654 -9.38 2.65 26.05
C ILE A 654 -10.31 1.46 26.30
N THR A 655 -10.39 0.51 25.37
CA THR A 655 -11.19 -0.71 25.53
C THR A 655 -10.72 -1.50 26.75
N TYR A 656 -9.42 -1.74 26.86
CA TYR A 656 -8.83 -2.42 28.01
C TYR A 656 -9.17 -1.72 29.33
N ALA A 657 -9.00 -0.40 29.38
CA ALA A 657 -9.31 0.38 30.57
C ALA A 657 -10.81 0.29 30.97
N VAL A 658 -11.72 0.38 29.99
CA VAL A 658 -13.17 0.29 30.26
C VAL A 658 -13.51 -1.09 30.83
N PHE A 659 -13.03 -2.17 30.22
CA PHE A 659 -13.36 -3.53 30.67
C PHE A 659 -12.65 -3.89 32.01
N THR A 660 -11.44 -3.46 32.25
CA THR A 660 -10.71 -3.77 33.50
C THR A 660 -11.21 -2.97 34.70
N PHE A 661 -11.68 -1.71 34.52
CA PHE A 661 -12.07 -0.84 35.65
C PHE A 661 -13.58 -0.73 35.82
N MET A 662 -14.39 -1.06 34.81
CA MET A 662 -15.83 -0.81 34.84
C MET A 662 -16.67 -2.09 34.64
N VAL A 663 -16.12 -3.19 34.18
CA VAL A 663 -16.72 -4.52 34.01
C VAL A 663 -16.11 -5.50 35.00
#